data_350548738b130bd0234a400a0d3424ab
#
_entry.id   350548738b130bd0234a400a0d3424ab
#
_cell.length_a   1.000
_cell.length_b   1.000
_cell.length_c   1.000
_cell.angle_alpha   90.00
_cell.angle_beta   90.00
_cell.angle_gamma   90.00
#
_symmetry.space_group_name_H-M   'P 1'
#
loop_
_entity.id
_entity.type
_entity.pdbx_description
1 polymer ?
#
loop_
_entity_poly.entity_id
_entity_poly.type
_entity_poly.pdbx_seq_one_letter_code
_entity_poly.pdbx_strand_id
1 'polypeptide(L)'
;MSSVRFKSGLNVDVVNASQLFMLSDSDQVLMDNQAVAQVAKAIDGHRDMVDIVAAASRHVGPAMAFAAVRSMLEKGYIREDALKGGAFGAYLESRGLDPSRTINELATRQVKLLPLVLQRPRDEVQRTMEQIVSGLDVLDQRVAVECLTEDADTTALGPSSLLVVVAEDYVHPRLEELNKELWNKGVSWLLAKPWGQSLWLGPLFVPGQSACWMCLQERLVANRHAERYLAERLQRLPFIPASGLMPGAARIVSQAILTHLVAVAGGEQSPFVNVLRSMDLGTMAVSDHAVIPQPQCPVCGTMAHRPTADVVLAPAKGLDGTDGGYRVCTPEETVERLAKHVSPITGAVSKIESLGADADGVTFSFAAGHNYATVADNLRLLVQNMRGQSGGKGRTRQQAKASAVCEAIERFSGVWEPTVPAVRSAWRDLDVRAVHPESVLLFSDAQYEGRSAIKEIDNKFHRIPQRFDETLPIDFTPGRSLTTGEQVLVPAGLAWYGTPDLKVHPYAYTDSNGEAAGNTLEEAILQGMCEVCERDAVGMWWFNRVQRPGVDLDSFGDPYIDILREFYADKGRNLWVVSLQNDLEMPVFAAMSRRDQDVQEIMVGFGAHPDPSVALFRSLTELNQFLPFVSLRDKDGKTIYRTQDYATIEWCKNATVQSEPWLLPNPDLSPVKLTDLPSTGTRRIDELVERQVDILDRVGVETIIINQTRPEIELAVAKVITPGLRHFWRRAAPGRLYDTPVKLGWIDRALSEDELNPRSVFF
;
A
#
# COMPACT_ATOMS: atom_id res chain seq x y z
N MET A 1 -33.88 14.39 -48.29
CA MET A 1 -33.80 13.28 -47.32
C MET A 1 -32.32 12.99 -47.12
N SER A 2 -31.88 12.63 -45.91
CA SER A 2 -30.48 12.36 -45.61
C SER A 2 -30.05 11.01 -46.24
N SER A 3 -28.87 10.94 -46.84
CA SER A 3 -28.30 9.71 -47.38
C SER A 3 -27.92 8.74 -46.26
N VAL A 4 -28.07 7.45 -46.48
CA VAL A 4 -27.67 6.39 -45.55
C VAL A 4 -26.28 5.88 -45.94
N ARG A 5 -25.42 5.78 -44.95
CA ARG A 5 -24.07 5.25 -45.09
C ARG A 5 -23.75 4.24 -44.03
N PHE A 6 -22.75 3.42 -44.23
CA PHE A 6 -22.18 2.62 -43.18
C PHE A 6 -21.44 3.52 -42.15
N LYS A 7 -21.39 3.06 -40.91
CA LYS A 7 -20.55 3.65 -39.89
C LYS A 7 -19.10 3.67 -40.37
N SER A 8 -18.41 4.81 -40.24
CA SER A 8 -17.01 4.93 -40.62
C SER A 8 -16.15 3.96 -39.81
N GLY A 9 -15.15 3.38 -40.45
CA GLY A 9 -14.30 2.35 -39.83
C GLY A 9 -14.83 0.93 -39.97
N LEU A 10 -16.05 0.74 -40.52
CA LEU A 10 -16.51 -0.59 -40.89
C LEU A 10 -16.20 -0.87 -42.38
N ASN A 11 -15.35 -1.88 -42.62
CA ASN A 11 -15.22 -2.49 -43.95
C ASN A 11 -16.35 -3.51 -44.13
N VAL A 12 -17.12 -3.35 -45.18
CA VAL A 12 -18.34 -4.13 -45.39
C VAL A 12 -18.25 -4.92 -46.67
N ASP A 13 -18.23 -6.25 -46.55
CA ASP A 13 -18.16 -7.19 -47.68
C ASP A 13 -19.37 -8.09 -47.68
N VAL A 14 -20.07 -8.14 -48.82
CA VAL A 14 -21.16 -9.08 -49.04
C VAL A 14 -20.67 -10.20 -49.95
N VAL A 15 -20.42 -11.37 -49.37
CA VAL A 15 -19.79 -12.52 -50.06
C VAL A 15 -20.77 -13.26 -50.99
N ASN A 16 -22.02 -13.35 -50.55
CA ASN A 16 -23.06 -14.01 -51.34
C ASN A 16 -24.45 -13.39 -51.09
N ALA A 17 -25.53 -14.12 -51.37
CA ALA A 17 -26.89 -13.60 -51.23
C ALA A 17 -27.31 -13.33 -49.78
N SER A 18 -26.70 -13.99 -48.78
CA SER A 18 -27.08 -13.90 -47.36
C SER A 18 -25.93 -13.54 -46.42
N GLN A 19 -24.69 -13.68 -46.85
CA GLN A 19 -23.52 -13.50 -45.96
C GLN A 19 -22.92 -12.13 -46.11
N LEU A 20 -22.89 -11.42 -44.97
CA LEU A 20 -22.33 -10.10 -44.81
C LEU A 20 -21.24 -10.11 -43.72
N PHE A 21 -20.10 -9.56 -44.06
CA PHE A 21 -19.01 -9.29 -43.11
C PHE A 21 -18.87 -7.78 -42.86
N MET A 22 -18.81 -7.40 -41.62
CA MET A 22 -18.48 -6.03 -41.22
C MET A 22 -17.26 -6.10 -40.29
N LEU A 23 -16.15 -5.55 -40.72
CA LEU A 23 -14.85 -5.62 -40.07
C LEU A 23 -14.37 -4.25 -39.66
N SER A 24 -13.89 -4.11 -38.45
CA SER A 24 -13.19 -2.93 -37.95
C SER A 24 -11.91 -3.33 -37.24
N ASP A 25 -11.14 -2.35 -36.77
CA ASP A 25 -9.91 -2.59 -35.99
C ASP A 25 -10.18 -3.30 -34.64
N SER A 26 -11.42 -3.18 -34.12
CA SER A 26 -11.81 -3.71 -32.81
C SER A 26 -12.86 -4.82 -32.87
N ASP A 27 -13.65 -4.88 -33.95
CA ASP A 27 -14.83 -5.76 -34.02
C ASP A 27 -14.91 -6.52 -35.34
N GLN A 28 -15.40 -7.75 -35.27
CA GLN A 28 -15.71 -8.59 -36.43
C GLN A 28 -17.15 -9.08 -36.31
N VAL A 29 -18.00 -8.67 -37.22
CA VAL A 29 -19.41 -9.07 -37.26
C VAL A 29 -19.71 -9.84 -38.51
N LEU A 30 -20.15 -11.09 -38.34
CA LEU A 30 -20.66 -11.93 -39.42
C LEU A 30 -22.18 -12.06 -39.30
N MET A 31 -22.89 -11.81 -40.41
CA MET A 31 -24.32 -12.00 -40.47
C MET A 31 -24.65 -12.93 -41.64
N ASP A 32 -25.40 -13.98 -41.36
CA ASP A 32 -26.03 -14.84 -42.41
C ASP A 32 -27.53 -14.54 -42.46
N ASN A 33 -27.87 -13.48 -43.19
CA ASN A 33 -29.22 -12.98 -43.33
C ASN A 33 -29.39 -12.32 -44.71
N GLN A 34 -30.25 -12.90 -45.53
CA GLN A 34 -30.49 -12.44 -46.90
C GLN A 34 -30.98 -10.97 -46.95
N ALA A 35 -31.90 -10.58 -46.07
CA ALA A 35 -32.43 -9.22 -46.08
C ALA A 35 -31.33 -8.19 -45.72
N VAL A 36 -30.50 -8.46 -44.73
CA VAL A 36 -29.38 -7.58 -44.32
C VAL A 36 -28.32 -7.51 -45.43
N ALA A 37 -27.99 -8.63 -46.08
CA ALA A 37 -27.02 -8.64 -47.19
C ALA A 37 -27.52 -7.85 -48.41
N GLN A 38 -28.82 -7.94 -48.75
CA GLN A 38 -29.38 -7.16 -49.85
C GLN A 38 -29.50 -5.67 -49.54
N VAL A 39 -29.82 -5.33 -48.31
CA VAL A 39 -29.78 -3.92 -47.82
C VAL A 39 -28.36 -3.39 -47.89
N ALA A 40 -27.36 -4.15 -47.43
CA ALA A 40 -25.95 -3.73 -47.44
C ALA A 40 -25.46 -3.44 -48.89
N LYS A 41 -25.83 -4.25 -49.86
CA LYS A 41 -25.54 -4.01 -51.30
C LYS A 41 -26.16 -2.74 -51.85
N ALA A 42 -27.29 -2.31 -51.28
CA ALA A 42 -28.00 -1.10 -51.74
C ALA A 42 -27.45 0.21 -51.13
N ILE A 43 -26.64 0.11 -50.05
CA ILE A 43 -26.05 1.25 -49.38
C ILE A 43 -24.78 1.67 -50.14
N ASP A 44 -24.83 2.84 -50.80
CA ASP A 44 -23.73 3.43 -51.55
C ASP A 44 -23.28 4.79 -50.98
N GLY A 45 -23.89 5.24 -49.85
CA GLY A 45 -23.64 6.51 -49.22
C GLY A 45 -24.34 7.72 -49.87
N HIS A 46 -25.09 7.50 -50.95
CA HIS A 46 -25.81 8.52 -51.67
C HIS A 46 -27.33 8.36 -51.61
N ARG A 47 -27.82 7.14 -51.50
CA ARG A 47 -29.25 6.83 -51.39
C ARG A 47 -29.80 7.13 -50.02
N ASP A 48 -31.04 7.56 -50.01
CA ASP A 48 -31.81 7.66 -48.75
C ASP A 48 -32.44 6.33 -48.35
N MET A 49 -33.07 6.28 -47.18
CA MET A 49 -33.69 5.08 -46.64
C MET A 49 -34.75 4.50 -47.59
N VAL A 50 -35.53 5.36 -48.24
CA VAL A 50 -36.62 4.94 -49.15
C VAL A 50 -36.04 4.22 -50.37
N ASP A 51 -35.01 4.80 -50.96
CA ASP A 51 -34.33 4.24 -52.13
C ASP A 51 -33.65 2.92 -51.83
N ILE A 52 -33.01 2.82 -50.65
CA ILE A 52 -32.36 1.58 -50.20
C ILE A 52 -33.39 0.48 -49.96
N VAL A 53 -34.49 0.78 -49.27
CA VAL A 53 -35.59 -0.17 -49.06
C VAL A 53 -36.19 -0.60 -50.40
N ALA A 54 -36.43 0.32 -51.33
CA ALA A 54 -36.97 0.02 -52.65
C ALA A 54 -36.03 -0.87 -53.47
N ALA A 55 -34.71 -0.64 -53.42
CA ALA A 55 -33.72 -1.46 -54.10
C ALA A 55 -33.63 -2.87 -53.51
N ALA A 56 -33.57 -3.03 -52.20
CA ALA A 56 -33.50 -4.32 -51.51
C ALA A 56 -34.80 -5.12 -51.61
N SER A 57 -35.95 -4.41 -51.67
CA SER A 57 -37.29 -5.05 -51.78
C SER A 57 -37.47 -5.90 -53.00
N ARG A 58 -36.70 -5.66 -54.06
CA ARG A 58 -36.72 -6.49 -55.29
C ARG A 58 -36.27 -7.93 -55.04
N HIS A 59 -35.54 -8.18 -53.96
CA HIS A 59 -34.96 -9.48 -53.64
C HIS A 59 -35.54 -10.14 -52.39
N VAL A 60 -36.05 -9.34 -51.40
CA VAL A 60 -36.47 -9.88 -50.10
C VAL A 60 -37.86 -9.41 -49.63
N GLY A 61 -38.51 -8.56 -50.43
CA GLY A 61 -39.79 -7.95 -50.08
C GLY A 61 -39.69 -6.73 -49.18
N PRO A 62 -40.69 -5.82 -49.25
CA PRO A 62 -40.59 -4.50 -48.59
C PRO A 62 -40.51 -4.54 -47.08
N ALA A 63 -41.30 -5.39 -46.44
CA ALA A 63 -41.35 -5.53 -44.99
C ALA A 63 -40.01 -6.03 -44.40
N MET A 64 -39.38 -7.01 -45.05
CA MET A 64 -38.09 -7.57 -44.63
C MET A 64 -36.96 -6.57 -44.90
N ALA A 65 -36.97 -5.88 -46.03
CA ALA A 65 -35.98 -4.82 -46.33
C ALA A 65 -36.03 -3.69 -45.30
N PHE A 66 -37.23 -3.19 -44.97
CA PHE A 66 -37.43 -2.16 -43.97
C PHE A 66 -36.97 -2.59 -42.57
N ALA A 67 -37.34 -3.81 -42.14
CA ALA A 67 -36.93 -4.38 -40.88
C ALA A 67 -35.39 -4.52 -40.78
N ALA A 68 -34.73 -4.91 -41.88
CA ALA A 68 -33.29 -5.04 -41.94
C ALA A 68 -32.60 -3.66 -41.82
N VAL A 69 -33.04 -2.63 -42.54
CA VAL A 69 -32.52 -1.26 -42.43
C VAL A 69 -32.67 -0.75 -41.00
N ARG A 70 -33.87 -0.92 -40.43
CA ARG A 70 -34.15 -0.50 -39.05
C ARG A 70 -33.25 -1.20 -38.04
N SER A 71 -33.08 -2.52 -38.18
CA SER A 71 -32.18 -3.29 -37.30
C SER A 71 -30.73 -2.85 -37.43
N MET A 72 -30.25 -2.52 -38.64
CA MET A 72 -28.90 -2.01 -38.85
C MET A 72 -28.70 -0.61 -38.24
N LEU A 73 -29.73 0.26 -38.30
CA LEU A 73 -29.74 1.57 -37.64
C LEU A 73 -29.71 1.43 -36.09
N GLU A 74 -30.63 0.60 -35.55
CA GLU A 74 -30.73 0.37 -34.11
C GLU A 74 -29.42 -0.22 -33.53
N LYS A 75 -28.74 -1.08 -34.27
CA LYS A 75 -27.44 -1.62 -33.93
C LYS A 75 -26.26 -0.69 -34.23
N GLY A 76 -26.53 0.44 -34.86
CA GLY A 76 -25.50 1.44 -35.14
C GLY A 76 -24.52 1.07 -36.26
N TYR A 77 -24.84 0.10 -37.13
CA TYR A 77 -24.00 -0.26 -38.27
C TYR A 77 -24.10 0.72 -39.42
N ILE A 78 -25.24 1.39 -39.56
CA ILE A 78 -25.49 2.41 -40.56
C ILE A 78 -25.99 3.71 -39.93
N ARG A 79 -25.85 4.84 -40.62
CA ARG A 79 -26.21 6.17 -40.20
C ARG A 79 -26.97 6.88 -41.31
N GLU A 80 -27.90 7.78 -40.93
CA GLU A 80 -28.67 8.67 -41.83
C GLU A 80 -28.11 10.08 -41.94
N ASP A 81 -26.85 10.26 -41.65
CA ASP A 81 -26.18 11.58 -41.66
C ASP A 81 -24.92 11.56 -42.54
N ALA A 82 -24.50 12.72 -42.99
CA ALA A 82 -23.22 12.90 -43.65
C ALA A 82 -22.10 12.91 -42.59
N LEU A 83 -21.01 12.18 -42.87
CA LEU A 83 -19.83 12.23 -41.99
C LEU A 83 -19.26 13.65 -41.98
N LYS A 84 -19.21 14.27 -40.80
CA LYS A 84 -18.51 15.53 -40.58
C LYS A 84 -17.10 15.30 -40.08
N GLY A 85 -16.15 16.13 -40.56
CA GLY A 85 -14.77 16.12 -40.03
C GLY A 85 -13.80 15.18 -40.69
N GLY A 86 -14.14 14.54 -41.81
CA GLY A 86 -13.21 13.70 -42.57
C GLY A 86 -12.64 12.56 -41.72
N ALA A 87 -11.32 12.31 -41.80
CA ALA A 87 -10.65 11.23 -41.04
C ALA A 87 -10.82 11.38 -39.53
N PHE A 88 -10.83 12.59 -38.98
CA PHE A 88 -11.05 12.81 -37.55
C PHE A 88 -12.48 12.47 -37.13
N GLY A 89 -13.47 12.83 -37.97
CA GLY A 89 -14.87 12.42 -37.74
C GLY A 89 -15.04 10.91 -37.76
N ALA A 90 -14.35 10.22 -38.68
CA ALA A 90 -14.33 8.74 -38.73
C ALA A 90 -13.73 8.14 -37.45
N TYR A 91 -12.63 8.70 -36.93
CA TYR A 91 -12.06 8.31 -35.66
C TYR A 91 -13.04 8.48 -34.49
N LEU A 92 -13.72 9.64 -34.40
CA LEU A 92 -14.73 9.88 -33.37
C LEU A 92 -15.85 8.84 -33.42
N GLU A 93 -16.35 8.57 -34.63
CA GLU A 93 -17.41 7.61 -34.84
C GLU A 93 -16.97 6.18 -34.49
N SER A 94 -15.70 5.79 -34.79
CA SER A 94 -15.16 4.48 -34.40
C SER A 94 -15.11 4.32 -32.88
N ARG A 95 -14.86 5.41 -32.14
CA ARG A 95 -14.91 5.48 -30.69
C ARG A 95 -16.34 5.48 -30.10
N GLY A 96 -17.38 5.48 -30.93
CA GLY A 96 -18.77 5.60 -30.49
C GLY A 96 -19.24 7.01 -30.16
N LEU A 97 -18.41 8.03 -30.47
CA LEU A 97 -18.73 9.44 -30.25
C LEU A 97 -19.51 10.00 -31.44
N ASP A 98 -20.37 11.00 -31.20
CA ASP A 98 -21.04 11.75 -32.25
C ASP A 98 -20.07 12.78 -32.86
N PRO A 99 -19.64 12.66 -34.13
CA PRO A 99 -18.66 13.54 -34.72
C PRO A 99 -19.14 15.01 -34.77
N SER A 100 -20.43 15.22 -35.09
CA SER A 100 -20.98 16.59 -35.22
C SER A 100 -21.03 17.32 -33.90
N ARG A 101 -21.49 16.64 -32.86
CA ARG A 101 -21.55 17.18 -31.50
C ARG A 101 -20.15 17.42 -30.96
N THR A 102 -19.27 16.42 -31.04
CA THR A 102 -17.91 16.49 -30.48
C THR A 102 -17.08 17.62 -31.15
N ILE A 103 -17.15 17.72 -32.50
CA ILE A 103 -16.45 18.79 -33.25
C ILE A 103 -16.98 20.17 -32.90
N ASN A 104 -18.28 20.33 -32.78
CA ASN A 104 -18.89 21.63 -32.42
C ASN A 104 -18.49 22.02 -30.97
N GLU A 105 -18.49 21.08 -30.04
CA GLU A 105 -18.08 21.29 -28.65
C GLU A 105 -16.59 21.67 -28.56
N LEU A 106 -15.73 20.96 -29.29
CA LEU A 106 -14.30 21.29 -29.38
C LEU A 106 -14.05 22.72 -29.86
N ALA A 107 -14.83 23.21 -30.80
CA ALA A 107 -14.71 24.59 -31.34
C ALA A 107 -15.02 25.67 -30.29
N THR A 108 -15.70 25.35 -29.21
CA THR A 108 -15.98 26.27 -28.09
C THR A 108 -14.90 26.30 -27.03
N ARG A 109 -13.95 25.35 -27.07
CA ARG A 109 -12.91 25.18 -26.06
C ARG A 109 -11.70 26.07 -26.31
N GLN A 110 -11.11 26.55 -25.21
CA GLN A 110 -9.86 27.29 -25.22
C GLN A 110 -8.82 26.53 -24.39
N VAL A 111 -7.60 26.43 -24.90
CA VAL A 111 -6.46 25.88 -24.15
C VAL A 111 -5.54 27.06 -23.81
N LYS A 112 -5.23 27.17 -22.53
CA LYS A 112 -4.25 28.11 -22.02
C LYS A 112 -3.05 27.34 -21.48
N LEU A 113 -1.87 27.60 -22.00
CA LEU A 113 -0.64 26.93 -21.61
C LEU A 113 0.16 27.83 -20.68
N LEU A 114 0.45 27.37 -19.47
CA LEU A 114 1.25 28.09 -18.48
C LEU A 114 2.57 27.34 -18.20
N PRO A 115 3.72 27.85 -18.64
CA PRO A 115 5.01 27.28 -18.27
C PRO A 115 5.40 27.65 -16.84
N LEU A 116 5.87 26.66 -16.05
CA LEU A 116 6.43 26.86 -14.72
C LEU A 116 7.83 26.23 -14.67
N VAL A 117 8.86 27.06 -14.73
CA VAL A 117 10.27 26.64 -14.81
C VAL A 117 11.14 27.50 -13.90
N LEU A 118 12.17 26.90 -13.27
CA LEU A 118 13.11 27.59 -12.38
C LEU A 118 14.51 27.71 -12.94
N GLN A 119 14.98 26.73 -13.68
CA GLN A 119 16.38 26.62 -14.08
C GLN A 119 16.60 26.44 -15.60
N ARG A 120 15.54 26.32 -16.40
CA ARG A 120 15.65 26.11 -17.84
C ARG A 120 15.90 27.39 -18.60
N PRO A 121 16.72 27.31 -19.69
CA PRO A 121 16.88 28.42 -20.62
C PRO A 121 15.53 28.82 -21.26
N ARG A 122 15.27 30.12 -21.32
CA ARG A 122 14.00 30.65 -21.87
C ARG A 122 13.73 30.19 -23.31
N ASP A 123 14.76 30.10 -24.12
CA ASP A 123 14.66 29.64 -25.52
C ASP A 123 14.28 28.15 -25.64
N GLU A 124 14.68 27.32 -24.69
CA GLU A 124 14.25 25.91 -24.64
C GLU A 124 12.76 25.82 -24.24
N VAL A 125 12.37 26.58 -23.23
CA VAL A 125 10.96 26.66 -22.81
C VAL A 125 10.08 27.13 -23.95
N GLN A 126 10.47 28.21 -24.62
CA GLN A 126 9.73 28.76 -25.76
C GLN A 126 9.57 27.73 -26.88
N ARG A 127 10.65 27.08 -27.30
CA ARG A 127 10.61 25.99 -28.30
C ARG A 127 9.69 24.85 -27.91
N THR A 128 9.71 24.46 -26.63
CA THR A 128 8.81 23.42 -26.12
C THR A 128 7.35 23.83 -26.21
N MET A 129 7.04 25.06 -25.80
CA MET A 129 5.68 25.60 -25.88
C MET A 129 5.19 25.72 -27.34
N GLU A 130 6.04 26.20 -28.27
CA GLU A 130 5.74 26.26 -29.70
C GLU A 130 5.47 24.86 -30.29
N GLN A 131 6.21 23.85 -29.87
CA GLN A 131 5.96 22.45 -30.28
C GLN A 131 4.64 21.91 -29.75
N ILE A 132 4.25 22.27 -28.52
CA ILE A 132 2.94 21.89 -27.96
C ILE A 132 1.82 22.55 -28.75
N VAL A 133 1.91 23.86 -29.03
CA VAL A 133 0.94 24.60 -29.83
C VAL A 133 0.80 24.00 -31.23
N SER A 134 1.93 23.80 -31.92
CA SER A 134 1.94 23.18 -33.25
C SER A 134 1.31 21.77 -33.26
N GLY A 135 1.47 21.01 -32.20
CA GLY A 135 0.83 19.69 -32.07
C GLY A 135 -0.69 19.77 -31.86
N LEU A 136 -1.22 20.90 -31.41
CA LEU A 136 -2.67 21.15 -31.27
C LEU A 136 -3.33 21.66 -32.54
N ASP A 137 -2.57 22.21 -33.48
CA ASP A 137 -3.06 22.74 -34.75
C ASP A 137 -3.66 21.66 -35.69
N VAL A 138 -3.44 20.38 -35.41
CA VAL A 138 -3.97 19.26 -36.21
C VAL A 138 -5.51 19.21 -36.28
N LEU A 139 -6.20 19.99 -35.46
CA LEU A 139 -7.66 20.11 -35.44
C LEU A 139 -8.21 21.24 -36.34
N ASP A 140 -7.48 21.64 -37.37
CA ASP A 140 -7.86 22.71 -38.29
C ASP A 140 -8.27 24.03 -37.57
N GLN A 141 -7.47 24.43 -36.58
CA GLN A 141 -7.70 25.66 -35.76
C GLN A 141 -9.02 25.65 -34.98
N ARG A 142 -9.60 24.47 -34.71
CA ARG A 142 -10.88 24.35 -33.99
C ARG A 142 -10.77 24.62 -32.50
N VAL A 143 -9.58 24.60 -31.95
CA VAL A 143 -9.30 24.89 -30.55
C VAL A 143 -8.40 26.12 -30.45
N ALA A 144 -8.87 27.17 -29.77
CA ALA A 144 -8.05 28.36 -29.53
C ALA A 144 -6.96 28.03 -28.50
N VAL A 145 -5.70 28.33 -28.82
CA VAL A 145 -4.55 28.10 -27.92
C VAL A 145 -3.88 29.43 -27.60
N GLU A 146 -3.66 29.69 -26.31
CA GLU A 146 -2.96 30.88 -25.80
C GLU A 146 -1.82 30.46 -24.89
N CYS A 147 -0.60 30.95 -25.14
CA CYS A 147 0.53 30.79 -24.22
C CYS A 147 0.55 31.94 -23.22
N LEU A 148 0.50 31.61 -21.96
CA LEU A 148 0.59 32.56 -20.86
C LEU A 148 2.05 32.78 -20.44
N THR A 149 2.33 33.93 -19.83
CA THR A 149 3.60 34.12 -19.10
C THR A 149 3.50 33.56 -17.71
N GLU A 150 4.63 33.29 -17.08
CA GLU A 150 4.69 32.72 -15.73
C GLU A 150 3.96 33.57 -14.68
N ASP A 151 3.96 34.87 -14.86
CA ASP A 151 3.28 35.85 -13.99
C ASP A 151 1.82 36.15 -14.44
N ALA A 152 1.27 35.40 -15.40
CA ALA A 152 -0.05 35.64 -15.90
C ALA A 152 -1.14 35.54 -14.83
N ASP A 153 -2.06 36.48 -14.84
CA ASP A 153 -3.24 36.46 -14.00
C ASP A 153 -4.20 35.35 -14.48
N THR A 154 -4.36 34.32 -13.67
CA THR A 154 -5.28 33.21 -13.93
C THR A 154 -6.74 33.54 -13.55
N THR A 155 -7.02 34.79 -13.10
CA THR A 155 -8.36 35.18 -12.64
C THR A 155 -9.39 35.24 -13.77
N ALA A 156 -8.95 35.37 -15.01
CA ALA A 156 -9.82 35.49 -16.20
C ALA A 156 -10.19 34.15 -16.85
N LEU A 157 -9.89 33.00 -16.19
CA LEU A 157 -10.22 31.68 -16.72
C LEU A 157 -11.73 31.41 -16.58
N GLY A 158 -12.39 31.15 -17.70
CA GLY A 158 -13.81 30.78 -17.75
C GLY A 158 -14.00 29.24 -17.76
N PRO A 159 -15.23 28.76 -17.57
CA PRO A 159 -15.54 27.32 -17.52
C PRO A 159 -15.30 26.55 -18.83
N SER A 160 -15.16 27.24 -19.96
CA SER A 160 -14.80 26.66 -21.26
C SER A 160 -13.28 26.58 -21.49
N SER A 161 -12.46 27.14 -20.59
CA SER A 161 -10.99 27.14 -20.70
C SER A 161 -10.41 25.97 -19.98
N LEU A 162 -9.49 25.25 -20.66
CA LEU A 162 -8.59 24.27 -20.03
C LEU A 162 -7.24 24.96 -19.78
N LEU A 163 -6.87 25.11 -18.52
CA LEU A 163 -5.51 25.49 -18.17
C LEU A 163 -4.63 24.25 -18.18
N VAL A 164 -3.55 24.26 -18.95
CA VAL A 164 -2.50 23.24 -18.92
C VAL A 164 -1.24 23.86 -18.36
N VAL A 165 -0.81 23.38 -17.21
CA VAL A 165 0.42 23.79 -16.57
C VAL A 165 1.55 22.88 -17.02
N VAL A 166 2.52 23.44 -17.71
CA VAL A 166 3.72 22.73 -18.20
C VAL A 166 4.86 23.01 -17.23
N ALA A 167 5.05 22.13 -16.27
CA ALA A 167 5.98 22.32 -15.16
C ALA A 167 7.28 21.57 -15.38
N GLU A 168 8.39 22.16 -14.96
CA GLU A 168 9.70 21.50 -14.93
C GLU A 168 9.75 20.39 -13.87
N ASP A 169 9.04 20.57 -12.75
CA ASP A 169 8.79 19.56 -11.73
C ASP A 169 7.40 19.75 -11.12
N TYR A 170 6.80 18.63 -10.68
CA TYR A 170 5.46 18.62 -10.06
C TYR A 170 5.43 19.13 -8.61
N VAL A 171 6.58 19.42 -8.02
CA VAL A 171 6.70 20.12 -6.72
C VAL A 171 7.17 21.58 -6.87
N HIS A 172 6.94 22.18 -8.04
CA HIS A 172 7.27 23.59 -8.27
C HIS A 172 6.51 24.49 -7.27
N PRO A 173 7.19 25.49 -6.61
CA PRO A 173 6.60 26.28 -5.52
C PRO A 173 5.33 27.02 -5.89
N ARG A 174 5.25 27.55 -7.12
CA ARG A 174 4.10 28.26 -7.63
C ARG A 174 2.82 27.41 -7.69
N LEU A 175 2.95 26.09 -7.74
CA LEU A 175 1.81 25.17 -7.84
C LEU A 175 0.95 25.18 -6.57
N GLU A 176 1.50 25.49 -5.41
CA GLU A 176 0.72 25.58 -4.18
C GLU A 176 -0.29 26.73 -4.21
N GLU A 177 0.16 27.92 -4.57
CA GLU A 177 -0.69 29.10 -4.69
C GLU A 177 -1.71 28.92 -5.82
N LEU A 178 -1.24 28.45 -6.98
CA LEU A 178 -2.08 28.18 -8.14
C LEU A 178 -3.18 27.17 -7.83
N ASN A 179 -2.85 26.07 -7.13
CA ASN A 179 -3.84 25.09 -6.72
C ASN A 179 -4.92 25.67 -5.81
N LYS A 180 -4.55 26.46 -4.80
CA LYS A 180 -5.51 27.13 -3.90
C LYS A 180 -6.43 28.09 -4.66
N GLU A 181 -5.83 28.88 -5.54
CA GLU A 181 -6.56 29.85 -6.36
C GLU A 181 -7.58 29.18 -7.29
N LEU A 182 -7.13 28.21 -8.10
CA LEU A 182 -7.98 27.52 -9.07
C LEU A 182 -9.04 26.64 -8.40
N TRP A 183 -8.70 26.01 -7.27
CA TRP A 183 -9.64 25.20 -6.50
C TRP A 183 -10.80 26.06 -5.98
N ASN A 184 -10.50 27.23 -5.39
CA ASN A 184 -11.52 28.15 -4.87
C ASN A 184 -12.40 28.74 -5.95
N LYS A 185 -11.87 28.86 -7.18
CA LYS A 185 -12.60 29.38 -8.34
C LYS A 185 -13.39 28.31 -9.11
N GLY A 186 -13.24 27.03 -8.73
CA GLY A 186 -13.87 25.92 -9.43
C GLY A 186 -13.30 25.66 -10.84
N VAL A 187 -12.04 26.07 -11.11
CA VAL A 187 -11.40 25.95 -12.42
C VAL A 187 -10.60 24.64 -12.48
N SER A 188 -10.91 23.82 -13.50
CA SER A 188 -10.16 22.58 -13.77
C SER A 188 -8.86 22.87 -14.52
N TRP A 189 -7.81 22.10 -14.20
CA TRP A 189 -6.51 22.27 -14.84
C TRP A 189 -5.73 20.96 -14.94
N LEU A 190 -4.91 20.84 -15.99
CA LEU A 190 -4.09 19.66 -16.29
C LEU A 190 -2.62 19.98 -16.04
N LEU A 191 -1.89 19.05 -15.40
CA LEU A 191 -0.45 19.18 -15.17
C LEU A 191 0.32 18.29 -16.15
N ALA A 192 1.45 18.78 -16.68
CA ALA A 192 2.32 18.04 -17.59
C ALA A 192 3.79 18.37 -17.36
N LYS A 193 4.69 17.37 -17.50
CA LYS A 193 6.14 17.51 -17.45
C LYS A 193 6.76 16.85 -18.68
N PRO A 194 7.12 17.61 -19.72
CA PRO A 194 7.73 17.07 -20.95
C PRO A 194 9.21 16.74 -20.82
N TRP A 195 9.87 17.28 -19.81
CA TRP A 195 11.32 17.21 -19.65
C TRP A 195 11.78 16.00 -18.84
N GLY A 196 12.98 15.49 -19.15
CA GLY A 196 13.63 14.38 -18.46
C GLY A 196 13.53 13.06 -19.21
N GLN A 197 14.00 12.01 -18.58
CA GLN A 197 13.93 10.63 -19.08
C GLN A 197 12.50 10.10 -19.07
N SER A 198 11.72 10.55 -18.10
CA SER A 198 10.31 10.15 -17.94
C SER A 198 9.41 11.37 -18.10
N LEU A 199 8.55 11.32 -19.09
CA LEU A 199 7.47 12.29 -19.30
C LEU A 199 6.31 11.98 -18.36
N TRP A 200 5.72 13.03 -17.75
CA TRP A 200 4.54 12.89 -16.88
C TRP A 200 3.35 13.67 -17.44
N LEU A 201 2.17 13.05 -17.44
CA LEU A 201 0.91 13.58 -17.94
C LEU A 201 -0.17 13.43 -16.88
N GLY A 202 -0.95 14.49 -16.65
CA GLY A 202 -1.93 14.48 -15.57
C GLY A 202 -1.28 14.64 -14.19
N PRO A 203 -2.10 14.67 -13.13
CA PRO A 203 -3.55 14.53 -13.18
C PRO A 203 -4.26 15.75 -13.78
N LEU A 204 -5.50 15.53 -14.18
CA LEU A 204 -6.48 16.60 -14.32
C LEU A 204 -7.10 16.85 -12.95
N PHE A 205 -6.90 18.04 -12.43
CA PHE A 205 -7.51 18.48 -11.18
C PHE A 205 -8.87 19.11 -11.47
N VAL A 206 -9.93 18.51 -10.88
CA VAL A 206 -11.32 18.95 -11.04
C VAL A 206 -11.88 19.27 -9.66
N PRO A 207 -12.05 20.55 -9.30
CA PRO A 207 -12.55 20.93 -7.99
C PRO A 207 -13.87 20.24 -7.63
N GLY A 208 -13.92 19.66 -6.43
CA GLY A 208 -15.08 18.91 -5.92
C GLY A 208 -15.27 17.49 -6.49
N GLN A 209 -14.43 17.04 -7.45
CA GLN A 209 -14.55 15.71 -8.07
C GLN A 209 -13.26 14.89 -8.01
N SER A 210 -12.10 15.52 -7.91
CA SER A 210 -10.80 14.85 -7.90
C SER A 210 -9.98 15.20 -6.66
N ALA A 211 -8.86 14.50 -6.47
CA ALA A 211 -7.78 14.99 -5.61
C ALA A 211 -7.32 16.37 -6.10
N CYS A 212 -6.83 17.21 -5.20
CA CYS A 212 -6.14 18.45 -5.57
C CYS A 212 -4.62 18.23 -5.67
N TRP A 213 -3.88 19.24 -6.14
CA TRP A 213 -2.43 19.13 -6.24
C TRP A 213 -1.75 18.93 -4.89
N MET A 214 -2.28 19.44 -3.78
CA MET A 214 -1.73 19.23 -2.45
C MET A 214 -1.71 17.74 -2.08
N CYS A 215 -2.77 16.98 -2.42
CA CYS A 215 -2.80 15.53 -2.21
C CYS A 215 -1.70 14.81 -3.02
N LEU A 216 -1.43 15.25 -4.25
CA LEU A 216 -0.36 14.72 -5.08
C LEU A 216 1.02 15.10 -4.52
N GLN A 217 1.23 16.36 -4.18
CA GLN A 217 2.50 16.90 -3.71
C GLN A 217 2.97 16.17 -2.44
N GLU A 218 2.09 15.92 -1.50
CA GLU A 218 2.41 15.21 -0.27
C GLU A 218 2.94 13.79 -0.55
N ARG A 219 2.33 13.07 -1.49
CA ARG A 219 2.81 11.74 -1.92
C ARG A 219 4.14 11.82 -2.67
N LEU A 220 4.30 12.80 -3.54
CA LEU A 220 5.57 13.00 -4.27
C LEU A 220 6.74 13.29 -3.32
N VAL A 221 6.53 14.15 -2.32
CA VAL A 221 7.55 14.49 -1.32
C VAL A 221 7.86 13.30 -0.43
N ALA A 222 6.84 12.53 -0.03
CA ALA A 222 7.03 11.31 0.76
C ALA A 222 7.89 10.27 0.02
N ASN A 223 7.77 10.17 -1.30
CA ASN A 223 8.55 9.24 -2.14
C ASN A 223 9.95 9.77 -2.55
N ARG A 224 10.30 11.01 -2.21
CA ARG A 224 11.57 11.66 -2.57
C ARG A 224 12.49 11.86 -1.36
N HIS A 225 12.87 10.76 -0.69
CA HIS A 225 13.64 10.82 0.55
C HIS A 225 14.99 11.54 0.42
N ALA A 226 15.75 11.25 -0.64
CA ALA A 226 17.07 11.84 -0.85
C ALA A 226 16.98 13.33 -1.17
N GLU A 227 16.05 13.69 -2.06
CA GLU A 227 15.82 15.08 -2.44
C GLU A 227 15.37 15.93 -1.26
N ARG A 228 14.45 15.40 -0.44
CA ARG A 228 13.99 16.05 0.77
C ARG A 228 15.13 16.26 1.77
N TYR A 229 15.96 15.23 2.01
CA TYR A 229 17.11 15.33 2.88
C TYR A 229 18.11 16.40 2.43
N LEU A 230 18.38 16.48 1.12
CA LEU A 230 19.25 17.50 0.56
C LEU A 230 18.64 18.91 0.64
N ALA A 231 17.35 19.03 0.37
CA ALA A 231 16.63 20.29 0.42
C ALA A 231 16.69 20.94 1.80
N GLU A 232 16.43 20.15 2.85
CA GLU A 232 16.48 20.60 4.23
C GLU A 232 17.91 21.09 4.64
N ARG A 233 18.96 20.38 4.21
CA ARG A 233 20.34 20.74 4.56
C ARG A 233 20.93 21.87 3.74
N LEU A 234 20.55 21.97 2.50
CA LEU A 234 21.05 22.99 1.58
C LEU A 234 20.14 24.23 1.54
N GLN A 235 19.07 24.24 2.37
CA GLN A 235 18.06 25.30 2.41
C GLN A 235 17.56 25.69 1.01
N ARG A 236 17.33 24.68 0.18
CA ARG A 236 16.80 24.83 -1.18
C ARG A 236 15.54 23.97 -1.32
N LEU A 237 14.81 24.18 -2.43
CA LEU A 237 13.64 23.39 -2.74
C LEU A 237 14.00 21.90 -2.98
N PRO A 238 13.11 20.95 -2.62
CA PRO A 238 13.28 19.52 -2.89
C PRO A 238 13.06 19.22 -4.38
N PHE A 239 13.80 19.92 -5.20
CA PHE A 239 13.60 20.03 -6.63
C PHE A 239 14.89 19.64 -7.33
N ILE A 240 14.79 18.64 -8.20
CA ILE A 240 15.88 18.28 -9.09
C ILE A 240 15.39 18.55 -10.52
N PRO A 241 15.95 19.56 -11.19
CA PRO A 241 15.59 19.82 -12.57
C PRO A 241 15.97 18.61 -13.42
N ALA A 242 15.00 18.08 -14.15
CA ALA A 242 15.29 17.06 -15.14
C ALA A 242 16.18 17.64 -16.22
N SER A 243 17.36 17.10 -16.43
CA SER A 243 18.25 17.49 -17.52
C SER A 243 17.82 16.80 -18.82
N GLY A 244 17.75 17.58 -19.90
CA GLY A 244 17.46 17.05 -21.23
C GLY A 244 15.98 17.06 -21.63
N LEU A 245 15.79 17.03 -22.94
CA LEU A 245 14.49 16.95 -23.60
C LEU A 245 14.62 15.96 -24.77
N MET A 246 13.81 14.90 -24.73
CA MET A 246 13.70 13.99 -25.88
C MET A 246 12.97 14.71 -27.00
N PRO A 247 13.55 14.78 -28.24
CA PRO A 247 12.83 15.35 -29.37
C PRO A 247 11.46 14.67 -29.56
N GLY A 248 10.40 15.47 -29.64
CA GLY A 248 9.03 14.97 -29.77
C GLY A 248 8.25 14.80 -28.45
N ALA A 249 8.88 14.87 -27.27
CA ALA A 249 8.18 14.80 -25.99
C ALA A 249 7.05 15.84 -25.87
N ALA A 250 7.28 17.06 -26.35
CA ALA A 250 6.26 18.12 -26.38
C ALA A 250 5.01 17.73 -27.19
N ARG A 251 5.17 16.98 -28.29
CA ARG A 251 4.04 16.48 -29.10
C ARG A 251 3.23 15.41 -28.38
N ILE A 252 3.85 14.63 -27.51
CA ILE A 252 3.12 13.67 -26.66
C ILE A 252 2.22 14.45 -25.66
N VAL A 253 2.70 15.57 -25.12
CA VAL A 253 1.86 16.47 -24.31
C VAL A 253 0.67 17.00 -25.12
N SER A 254 0.90 17.44 -26.36
CA SER A 254 -0.21 17.86 -27.24
C SER A 254 -1.24 16.75 -27.44
N GLN A 255 -0.78 15.52 -27.69
CA GLN A 255 -1.67 14.37 -27.85
C GLN A 255 -2.48 14.08 -26.56
N ALA A 256 -1.87 14.25 -25.39
CA ALA A 256 -2.59 14.08 -24.11
C ALA A 256 -3.68 15.17 -23.92
N ILE A 257 -3.38 16.41 -24.29
CA ILE A 257 -4.35 17.50 -24.29
C ILE A 257 -5.51 17.19 -25.25
N LEU A 258 -5.22 16.75 -26.46
CA LEU A 258 -6.24 16.37 -27.44
C LEU A 258 -7.10 15.21 -26.94
N THR A 259 -6.49 14.20 -26.33
CA THR A 259 -7.20 13.04 -25.76
C THR A 259 -8.19 13.50 -24.68
N HIS A 260 -7.77 14.41 -23.79
CA HIS A 260 -8.64 14.99 -22.78
C HIS A 260 -9.80 15.78 -23.43
N LEU A 261 -9.49 16.67 -24.35
CA LEU A 261 -10.50 17.54 -25.01
C LEU A 261 -11.54 16.71 -25.76
N VAL A 262 -11.11 15.68 -26.50
CA VAL A 262 -12.00 14.77 -27.24
C VAL A 262 -12.90 14.00 -26.28
N ALA A 263 -12.36 13.43 -25.20
CA ALA A 263 -13.16 12.70 -24.21
C ALA A 263 -14.25 13.61 -23.63
N VAL A 264 -13.90 14.81 -23.15
CA VAL A 264 -14.85 15.74 -22.53
C VAL A 264 -15.88 16.27 -23.56
N ALA A 265 -15.44 16.61 -24.77
CA ALA A 265 -16.36 17.07 -25.82
C ALA A 265 -17.31 15.94 -26.29
N GLY A 266 -16.86 14.70 -26.21
CA GLY A 266 -17.67 13.51 -26.49
C GLY A 266 -18.63 13.14 -25.35
N GLY A 267 -18.49 13.76 -24.17
CA GLY A 267 -19.28 13.47 -22.98
C GLY A 267 -18.71 12.32 -22.14
N GLU A 268 -17.47 11.93 -22.39
CA GLU A 268 -16.73 10.94 -21.60
C GLU A 268 -15.93 11.62 -20.49
N GLN A 269 -15.55 10.85 -19.45
CA GLN A 269 -14.64 11.33 -18.44
C GLN A 269 -13.20 11.39 -18.99
N SER A 270 -12.43 12.40 -18.59
CA SER A 270 -11.01 12.48 -18.94
C SER A 270 -10.23 11.32 -18.35
N PRO A 271 -9.31 10.70 -19.12
CA PRO A 271 -8.47 9.61 -18.62
C PRO A 271 -7.39 10.08 -17.62
N PHE A 272 -7.32 11.38 -17.33
CA PHE A 272 -6.34 11.96 -16.41
C PHE A 272 -6.95 12.37 -15.06
N VAL A 273 -8.24 12.15 -14.82
CA VAL A 273 -8.85 12.42 -13.51
C VAL A 273 -8.30 11.43 -12.49
N ASN A 274 -7.67 11.96 -11.43
CA ASN A 274 -6.99 11.15 -10.40
C ASN A 274 -5.90 10.21 -10.91
N VAL A 275 -5.33 10.46 -12.08
CA VAL A 275 -4.26 9.66 -12.69
C VAL A 275 -3.10 10.53 -13.10
N LEU A 276 -1.91 10.23 -12.58
CA LEU A 276 -0.63 10.66 -13.13
C LEU A 276 -0.13 9.52 -14.02
N ARG A 277 0.03 9.78 -15.31
CA ARG A 277 0.60 8.84 -16.28
C ARG A 277 2.07 9.17 -16.51
N SER A 278 2.96 8.22 -16.23
CA SER A 278 4.37 8.32 -16.58
C SER A 278 4.67 7.52 -17.83
N MET A 279 5.56 8.05 -18.68
CA MET A 279 6.07 7.38 -19.87
C MET A 279 7.59 7.44 -19.86
N ASP A 280 8.25 6.29 -19.81
CA ASP A 280 9.69 6.20 -20.02
C ASP A 280 9.99 6.41 -21.52
N LEU A 281 10.70 7.47 -21.84
CA LEU A 281 10.96 7.85 -23.23
C LEU A 281 12.02 6.98 -23.92
N GLY A 282 12.77 6.19 -23.17
CA GLY A 282 13.74 5.24 -23.72
C GLY A 282 13.13 3.92 -24.15
N THR A 283 12.15 3.45 -23.39
CA THR A 283 11.48 2.15 -23.59
C THR A 283 10.05 2.26 -24.11
N MET A 284 9.47 3.46 -24.09
CA MET A 284 8.05 3.73 -24.36
C MET A 284 7.08 3.03 -23.38
N ALA A 285 7.60 2.52 -22.24
CA ALA A 285 6.75 1.93 -21.21
C ALA A 285 5.88 3.01 -20.55
N VAL A 286 4.60 2.71 -20.42
CA VAL A 286 3.60 3.59 -19.80
C VAL A 286 3.13 2.98 -18.50
N SER A 287 3.03 3.80 -17.46
CA SER A 287 2.49 3.40 -16.16
C SER A 287 1.52 4.46 -15.64
N ASP A 288 0.39 4.02 -15.12
CA ASP A 288 -0.59 4.87 -14.47
C ASP A 288 -0.40 4.81 -12.95
N HIS A 289 -0.39 5.98 -12.32
CA HIS A 289 -0.22 6.16 -10.89
C HIS A 289 -1.44 6.84 -10.32
N ALA A 290 -2.16 6.18 -9.43
CA ALA A 290 -3.34 6.75 -8.80
C ALA A 290 -2.99 7.95 -7.92
N VAL A 291 -3.77 9.01 -8.04
CA VAL A 291 -3.72 10.19 -7.16
C VAL A 291 -4.98 10.21 -6.32
N ILE A 292 -4.84 9.93 -5.04
CA ILE A 292 -5.96 9.65 -4.15
C ILE A 292 -6.27 10.91 -3.33
N PRO A 293 -7.56 11.36 -3.31
CA PRO A 293 -7.96 12.47 -2.44
C PRO A 293 -7.75 12.11 -0.98
N GLN A 294 -7.17 13.03 -0.24
CA GLN A 294 -6.94 12.84 1.20
C GLN A 294 -8.04 13.57 1.98
N PRO A 295 -8.79 12.86 2.83
CA PRO A 295 -9.86 13.48 3.61
C PRO A 295 -9.39 14.63 4.50
N GLN A 296 -8.13 14.61 4.94
CA GLN A 296 -7.52 15.62 5.79
C GLN A 296 -6.79 16.73 5.01
N CYS A 297 -6.85 16.71 3.67
CA CYS A 297 -6.17 17.72 2.86
C CYS A 297 -6.64 19.14 3.21
N PRO A 298 -5.73 20.11 3.46
CA PRO A 298 -6.11 21.47 3.85
C PRO A 298 -6.81 22.26 2.73
N VAL A 299 -6.80 21.76 1.47
CA VAL A 299 -7.41 22.41 0.32
C VAL A 299 -8.71 21.73 -0.11
N CYS A 300 -8.70 20.40 -0.24
CA CYS A 300 -9.86 19.65 -0.76
C CYS A 300 -10.48 18.69 0.26
N GLY A 301 -9.89 18.58 1.44
CA GLY A 301 -10.36 17.63 2.46
C GLY A 301 -11.66 18.05 3.14
N THR A 302 -12.34 17.05 3.69
CA THR A 302 -13.62 17.21 4.42
C THR A 302 -13.49 16.88 5.91
N MET A 303 -12.33 16.41 6.36
CA MET A 303 -12.08 15.93 7.71
C MET A 303 -10.92 16.69 8.36
N ALA A 304 -11.15 17.27 9.54
CA ALA A 304 -10.10 18.03 10.25
C ALA A 304 -9.09 17.12 10.97
N HIS A 305 -9.56 16.03 11.57
CA HIS A 305 -8.74 15.12 12.36
C HIS A 305 -9.07 13.65 12.09
N ARG A 306 -8.09 12.77 12.30
CA ARG A 306 -8.27 11.32 12.24
C ARG A 306 -9.06 10.83 13.47
N PRO A 307 -9.97 9.84 13.33
CA PRO A 307 -10.81 9.36 14.44
C PRO A 307 -10.07 8.29 15.27
N THR A 308 -9.01 8.65 15.98
CA THR A 308 -8.11 7.69 16.68
C THR A 308 -8.76 6.92 17.82
N ALA A 309 -9.76 7.51 18.49
CA ALA A 309 -10.52 6.87 19.57
C ALA A 309 -11.87 6.28 19.10
N ASP A 310 -12.18 6.38 17.81
CA ASP A 310 -13.38 5.76 17.23
C ASP A 310 -13.11 4.27 16.99
N VAL A 311 -13.43 3.48 18.01
CA VAL A 311 -13.23 2.03 18.05
C VAL A 311 -14.54 1.40 18.47
N VAL A 312 -15.27 0.87 17.50
CA VAL A 312 -16.51 0.12 17.69
C VAL A 312 -16.37 -1.22 17.00
N LEU A 313 -16.51 -2.31 17.74
CA LEU A 313 -16.45 -3.65 17.17
C LEU A 313 -17.76 -3.97 16.44
N ALA A 314 -17.67 -4.31 15.18
CA ALA A 314 -18.78 -4.76 14.35
C ALA A 314 -18.70 -6.27 14.11
N PRO A 315 -19.84 -6.96 13.88
CA PRO A 315 -19.83 -8.37 13.55
C PRO A 315 -18.98 -8.67 12.33
N ALA A 316 -17.88 -9.42 12.51
CA ALA A 316 -16.95 -9.80 11.46
C ALA A 316 -16.70 -11.31 11.50
N LYS A 317 -16.95 -12.01 10.38
CA LYS A 317 -16.76 -13.46 10.27
C LYS A 317 -15.65 -13.79 9.28
N GLY A 318 -14.65 -14.50 9.74
CA GLY A 318 -13.53 -14.97 8.91
C GLY A 318 -13.94 -16.04 7.89
N LEU A 319 -13.34 -15.97 6.72
CA LEU A 319 -13.46 -16.97 5.66
C LEU A 319 -12.83 -18.30 6.07
N ASP A 320 -13.22 -19.37 5.38
CA ASP A 320 -12.65 -20.70 5.55
C ASP A 320 -11.31 -20.82 4.77
N GLY A 321 -10.35 -21.55 5.34
CA GLY A 321 -9.16 -22.01 4.61
C GLY A 321 -8.05 -20.97 4.37
N THR A 322 -8.02 -19.88 5.14
CA THR A 322 -6.93 -18.89 5.05
C THR A 322 -5.80 -19.24 6.02
N ASP A 323 -4.56 -19.32 5.52
CA ASP A 323 -3.36 -19.56 6.33
C ASP A 323 -2.86 -18.30 7.07
N GLY A 324 -3.33 -17.11 6.66
CA GLY A 324 -3.04 -15.82 7.29
C GLY A 324 -3.86 -15.51 8.54
N GLY A 325 -4.67 -16.46 9.02
CA GLY A 325 -5.66 -16.28 10.09
C GLY A 325 -7.06 -16.00 9.57
N TYR A 326 -7.99 -15.70 10.47
CA TYR A 326 -9.36 -15.41 10.08
C TYR A 326 -9.44 -14.03 9.41
N ARG A 327 -9.83 -14.01 8.13
CA ARG A 327 -9.93 -12.81 7.29
C ARG A 327 -11.29 -12.75 6.60
N VAL A 328 -11.85 -11.55 6.45
CA VAL A 328 -13.15 -11.34 5.77
C VAL A 328 -13.02 -11.28 4.25
N CYS A 329 -11.80 -11.10 3.73
CA CYS A 329 -11.47 -11.10 2.30
C CYS A 329 -10.36 -12.10 1.99
N THR A 330 -10.30 -12.55 0.75
CA THR A 330 -9.19 -13.38 0.26
C THR A 330 -7.90 -12.55 0.09
N PRO A 331 -6.72 -13.18 0.05
CA PRO A 331 -5.47 -12.49 -0.26
C PRO A 331 -5.51 -11.78 -1.62
N GLU A 332 -6.14 -12.40 -2.62
CA GLU A 332 -6.30 -11.86 -3.97
C GLU A 332 -7.12 -10.57 -3.96
N GLU A 333 -8.30 -10.58 -3.34
CA GLU A 333 -9.16 -9.39 -3.19
C GLU A 333 -8.45 -8.27 -2.46
N THR A 334 -7.67 -8.60 -1.42
CA THR A 334 -6.90 -7.63 -0.67
C THR A 334 -5.81 -6.99 -1.53
N VAL A 335 -5.03 -7.80 -2.27
CA VAL A 335 -3.96 -7.30 -3.15
C VAL A 335 -4.53 -6.45 -4.29
N GLU A 336 -5.64 -6.86 -4.91
CA GLU A 336 -6.30 -6.12 -5.98
C GLU A 336 -6.81 -4.76 -5.49
N ARG A 337 -7.50 -4.71 -4.36
CA ARG A 337 -7.99 -3.46 -3.76
C ARG A 337 -6.87 -2.49 -3.44
N LEU A 338 -5.73 -2.99 -2.94
CA LEU A 338 -4.59 -2.19 -2.54
C LEU A 338 -3.62 -1.86 -3.69
N ALA A 339 -3.81 -2.42 -4.88
CA ALA A 339 -2.92 -2.21 -6.03
C ALA A 339 -2.74 -0.73 -6.39
N LYS A 340 -3.81 0.09 -6.24
CA LYS A 340 -3.78 1.54 -6.48
C LYS A 340 -2.82 2.31 -5.56
N HIS A 341 -2.43 1.71 -4.42
CA HIS A 341 -1.49 2.28 -3.45
C HIS A 341 -0.04 1.84 -3.68
N VAL A 342 0.20 0.99 -4.69
CA VAL A 342 1.55 0.50 -5.03
C VAL A 342 2.07 1.30 -6.22
N SER A 343 2.97 2.23 -5.97
CA SER A 343 3.57 3.08 -6.99
C SER A 343 4.86 3.72 -6.47
N PRO A 344 5.96 3.73 -7.25
CA PRO A 344 7.18 4.42 -6.86
C PRO A 344 7.05 5.95 -6.86
N ILE A 345 5.96 6.49 -7.43
CA ILE A 345 5.74 7.94 -7.58
C ILE A 345 4.71 8.45 -6.58
N THR A 346 3.53 7.83 -6.51
CA THR A 346 2.39 8.30 -5.71
C THR A 346 1.97 7.35 -4.60
N GLY A 347 2.54 6.13 -4.56
CA GLY A 347 2.09 5.07 -3.66
C GLY A 347 2.50 5.28 -2.20
N ALA A 348 1.72 4.76 -1.30
CA ALA A 348 2.13 4.49 0.09
C ALA A 348 3.15 3.35 0.13
N VAL A 349 3.04 2.42 -0.82
CA VAL A 349 3.98 1.33 -1.08
C VAL A 349 4.70 1.63 -2.38
N SER A 350 6.05 1.58 -2.38
CA SER A 350 6.83 1.91 -3.58
C SER A 350 6.89 0.77 -4.58
N LYS A 351 7.00 -0.47 -4.09
CA LYS A 351 7.10 -1.70 -4.90
C LYS A 351 6.82 -2.94 -4.07
N ILE A 352 6.54 -4.05 -4.75
CA ILE A 352 6.45 -5.40 -4.15
C ILE A 352 7.35 -6.32 -4.97
N GLU A 353 8.29 -7.00 -4.30
CA GLU A 353 9.28 -7.88 -4.93
C GLU A 353 9.35 -9.23 -4.21
N SER A 354 9.54 -10.33 -4.94
CA SER A 354 9.85 -11.63 -4.37
C SER A 354 11.26 -11.62 -3.79
N LEU A 355 11.44 -12.21 -2.60
CA LEU A 355 12.75 -12.42 -1.98
C LEU A 355 13.49 -13.64 -2.54
N GLY A 356 12.95 -14.28 -3.60
CA GLY A 356 13.58 -15.38 -4.32
C GLY A 356 13.34 -16.76 -3.71
N ALA A 357 12.55 -16.86 -2.65
CA ALA A 357 12.17 -18.15 -2.04
C ALA A 357 11.05 -18.85 -2.83
N ASP A 358 10.25 -18.13 -3.60
CA ASP A 358 9.10 -18.64 -4.34
C ASP A 358 9.46 -19.54 -5.56
N ALA A 359 10.73 -19.65 -5.90
CA ALA A 359 11.21 -20.54 -6.96
C ALA A 359 11.15 -22.02 -6.58
N ASP A 360 11.11 -22.36 -5.28
CA ASP A 360 11.03 -23.73 -4.78
C ASP A 360 9.59 -24.28 -4.72
N GLY A 361 8.57 -23.42 -4.85
CA GLY A 361 7.15 -23.78 -4.80
C GLY A 361 6.63 -24.17 -3.40
N VAL A 362 7.47 -24.07 -2.37
CA VAL A 362 7.18 -24.48 -0.98
C VAL A 362 7.12 -23.28 -0.05
N THR A 363 8.06 -22.33 -0.23
CA THR A 363 8.18 -21.15 0.62
C THR A 363 7.94 -19.88 -0.18
N PHE A 364 7.12 -18.97 0.35
CA PHE A 364 6.81 -17.71 -0.32
C PHE A 364 7.10 -16.54 0.60
N SER A 365 8.01 -15.67 0.14
CA SER A 365 8.39 -14.47 0.86
C SER A 365 8.51 -13.30 -0.09
N PHE A 366 7.89 -12.18 0.27
CA PHE A 366 7.89 -10.93 -0.49
C PHE A 366 8.37 -9.78 0.36
N ALA A 367 8.97 -8.79 -0.28
CA ALA A 367 9.29 -7.52 0.31
C ALA A 367 8.44 -6.42 -0.34
N ALA A 368 7.84 -5.57 0.47
CA ALA A 368 7.16 -4.36 0.03
C ALA A 368 7.95 -3.14 0.52
N GLY A 369 8.38 -2.29 -0.41
CA GLY A 369 9.00 -1.01 -0.07
C GLY A 369 7.96 -0.07 0.49
N HIS A 370 8.19 0.48 1.68
CA HIS A 370 7.30 1.47 2.27
C HIS A 370 7.94 2.85 2.26
N ASN A 371 7.10 3.86 2.12
CA ASN A 371 7.53 5.25 2.12
C ASN A 371 7.22 5.88 3.47
N TYR A 372 8.15 5.78 4.41
CA TYR A 372 8.08 6.55 5.62
C TYR A 372 8.43 8.01 5.33
N ALA A 373 7.49 8.88 5.61
CA ALA A 373 7.71 10.32 5.59
C ALA A 373 8.49 10.81 6.83
N THR A 374 9.17 9.94 7.57
CA THR A 374 9.98 10.35 8.72
C THR A 374 11.19 11.15 8.25
N VAL A 375 11.37 12.32 8.86
CA VAL A 375 12.53 13.18 8.59
C VAL A 375 13.81 12.43 8.98
N ALA A 376 14.69 12.22 8.01
CA ALA A 376 15.99 11.62 8.28
C ALA A 376 16.95 12.69 8.82
N ASP A 377 17.21 12.66 10.11
CA ASP A 377 18.13 13.63 10.75
C ASP A 377 19.60 13.41 10.39
N ASN A 378 19.95 12.25 9.86
CA ASN A 378 21.31 11.91 9.43
C ASN A 378 21.31 10.94 8.25
N LEU A 379 22.50 10.80 7.62
CA LEU A 379 22.67 9.95 6.44
C LEU A 379 22.34 8.46 6.72
N ARG A 380 22.62 7.95 7.94
CA ARG A 380 22.30 6.56 8.31
C ARG A 380 20.79 6.33 8.30
N LEU A 381 20.01 7.23 8.90
CA LEU A 381 18.54 7.16 8.89
C LEU A 381 17.99 7.32 7.48
N LEU A 382 18.58 8.19 6.65
CA LEU A 382 18.20 8.30 5.26
C LEU A 382 18.38 6.98 4.50
N VAL A 383 19.55 6.35 4.60
CA VAL A 383 19.82 5.06 3.96
C VAL A 383 18.89 3.96 4.48
N GLN A 384 18.59 3.99 5.76
CA GLN A 384 17.64 3.05 6.38
C GLN A 384 16.23 3.27 5.85
N ASN A 385 15.76 4.52 5.72
CA ASN A 385 14.45 4.85 5.13
C ASN A 385 14.36 4.45 3.66
N MET A 386 15.41 4.73 2.88
CA MET A 386 15.45 4.36 1.44
C MET A 386 15.46 2.84 1.20
N ARG A 387 15.90 2.05 2.19
CA ARG A 387 15.94 0.59 2.15
C ARG A 387 14.84 -0.06 2.97
N GLY A 388 13.97 0.75 3.58
CA GLY A 388 12.87 0.27 4.40
C GLY A 388 11.98 -0.67 3.59
N GLN A 389 11.84 -1.89 4.07
CA GLN A 389 11.00 -2.90 3.45
C GLN A 389 10.24 -3.65 4.54
N SER A 390 8.99 -3.92 4.26
CA SER A 390 8.15 -4.82 5.03
C SER A 390 8.19 -6.20 4.41
N GLY A 391 8.26 -7.22 5.26
CA GLY A 391 8.35 -8.61 4.83
C GLY A 391 7.01 -9.30 4.88
N GLY A 392 6.59 -9.92 3.78
CA GLY A 392 5.39 -10.75 3.75
C GLY A 392 5.73 -12.24 3.62
N LYS A 393 4.96 -13.06 4.29
CA LYS A 393 5.09 -14.51 4.35
C LYS A 393 3.74 -15.19 4.18
N GLY A 394 3.75 -16.44 3.70
CA GLY A 394 2.53 -17.24 3.53
C GLY A 394 2.81 -18.59 2.90
N ARG A 395 1.80 -19.48 2.95
CA ARG A 395 1.82 -20.79 2.28
C ARG A 395 1.58 -20.67 0.78
N THR A 396 1.08 -19.53 0.34
CA THR A 396 0.84 -19.21 -1.08
C THR A 396 1.50 -17.90 -1.46
N ARG A 397 1.77 -17.74 -2.76
CA ARG A 397 2.33 -16.50 -3.32
C ARG A 397 1.45 -15.29 -3.05
N GLN A 398 0.12 -15.45 -3.14
CA GLN A 398 -0.81 -14.35 -2.93
C GLN A 398 -0.90 -13.96 -1.46
N GLN A 399 -0.90 -14.94 -0.55
CA GLN A 399 -0.86 -14.68 0.88
C GLN A 399 0.41 -13.90 1.27
N ALA A 400 1.57 -14.30 0.76
CA ALA A 400 2.83 -13.60 1.02
C ALA A 400 2.84 -12.16 0.47
N LYS A 401 2.25 -11.93 -0.71
CA LYS A 401 2.07 -10.58 -1.25
C LYS A 401 1.12 -9.73 -0.41
N ALA A 402 -0.03 -10.30 -0.03
CA ALA A 402 -0.99 -9.61 0.83
C ALA A 402 -0.36 -9.24 2.17
N SER A 403 0.39 -10.17 2.79
CA SER A 403 1.14 -9.90 4.03
C SER A 403 2.12 -8.73 3.85
N ALA A 404 2.93 -8.72 2.78
CA ALA A 404 3.92 -7.67 2.53
C ALA A 404 3.29 -6.29 2.31
N VAL A 405 2.24 -6.19 1.49
CA VAL A 405 1.59 -4.91 1.21
C VAL A 405 0.83 -4.39 2.42
N CYS A 406 0.17 -5.27 3.19
CA CYS A 406 -0.54 -4.89 4.41
C CYS A 406 0.43 -4.36 5.47
N GLU A 407 1.58 -5.02 5.69
CA GLU A 407 2.59 -4.55 6.64
C GLU A 407 3.19 -3.20 6.19
N ALA A 408 3.45 -3.00 4.89
CA ALA A 408 3.94 -1.71 4.39
C ALA A 408 2.94 -0.58 4.63
N ILE A 409 1.65 -0.81 4.44
CA ILE A 409 0.57 0.15 4.72
C ILE A 409 0.40 0.37 6.23
N GLU A 410 0.53 -0.67 7.04
CA GLU A 410 0.55 -0.60 8.50
C GLU A 410 1.61 0.41 8.97
N ARG A 411 2.86 0.22 8.56
CA ARG A 411 3.96 1.14 8.89
C ARG A 411 3.72 2.57 8.40
N PHE A 412 3.15 2.71 7.20
CA PHE A 412 2.77 4.02 6.65
C PHE A 412 1.67 4.69 7.48
N SER A 413 0.69 3.93 7.96
CA SER A 413 -0.45 4.43 8.71
C SER A 413 -0.08 4.89 10.12
N GLY A 414 0.96 4.28 10.73
CA GLY A 414 1.50 4.65 12.03
C GLY A 414 2.38 5.92 12.03
N VAL A 415 2.59 6.58 10.89
CA VAL A 415 3.38 7.83 10.84
C VAL A 415 2.58 9.00 11.40
N TRP A 416 3.21 9.79 12.28
CA TRP A 416 2.65 11.01 12.82
C TRP A 416 2.37 12.07 11.76
N GLU A 417 1.22 12.71 11.85
CA GLU A 417 0.80 13.82 11.01
C GLU A 417 0.11 14.89 11.85
N PRO A 418 0.13 16.16 11.41
CA PRO A 418 -0.54 17.26 12.14
C PRO A 418 -2.06 17.06 12.31
N THR A 419 -2.66 16.16 11.54
CA THR A 419 -4.09 15.80 11.60
C THR A 419 -4.42 14.72 12.64
N VAL A 420 -3.40 14.11 13.26
CA VAL A 420 -3.61 13.24 14.42
C VAL A 420 -4.06 14.09 15.60
N PRO A 421 -5.22 13.78 16.20
CA PRO A 421 -5.65 14.54 17.38
C PRO A 421 -4.68 14.35 18.53
N ALA A 422 -4.25 15.46 19.12
CA ALA A 422 -3.33 15.44 20.23
C ALA A 422 -3.64 16.53 21.27
N VAL A 423 -3.41 16.17 22.53
CA VAL A 423 -3.44 17.09 23.68
C VAL A 423 -2.00 17.25 24.16
N ARG A 424 -1.47 18.47 24.17
CA ARG A 424 -0.14 18.76 24.68
C ARG A 424 -0.20 19.16 26.13
N SER A 425 0.36 18.34 27.03
CA SER A 425 0.39 18.57 28.47
C SER A 425 1.57 17.87 29.13
N ALA A 426 1.95 18.31 30.31
CA ALA A 426 2.75 17.48 31.22
C ALA A 426 1.84 16.38 31.80
N TRP A 427 2.38 15.19 32.04
CA TRP A 427 1.57 14.06 32.51
C TRP A 427 0.90 14.36 33.86
N ARG A 428 1.62 15.02 34.79
CA ARG A 428 1.13 15.42 36.12
C ARG A 428 -0.04 16.44 36.08
N ASP A 429 -0.16 17.18 34.98
CA ASP A 429 -1.16 18.25 34.83
C ASP A 429 -2.42 17.77 34.10
N LEU A 430 -2.50 16.47 33.76
CA LEU A 430 -3.66 15.89 33.10
C LEU A 430 -4.78 15.64 34.10
N ASP A 431 -5.97 16.20 33.82
CA ASP A 431 -7.21 15.96 34.60
C ASP A 431 -7.98 14.72 34.14
N VAL A 432 -7.45 14.01 33.12
CA VAL A 432 -8.07 12.85 32.49
C VAL A 432 -7.13 11.67 32.55
N ARG A 433 -7.69 10.47 32.44
CA ARG A 433 -6.96 9.22 32.46
C ARG A 433 -5.97 9.14 31.28
N ALA A 434 -4.70 8.86 31.60
CA ALA A 434 -3.62 8.70 30.63
C ALA A 434 -2.74 7.49 30.95
N VAL A 435 -2.18 6.87 29.93
CA VAL A 435 -1.20 5.80 30.05
C VAL A 435 0.14 6.40 30.48
N HIS A 436 0.74 5.88 31.54
CA HIS A 436 2.09 6.24 31.92
C HIS A 436 3.11 5.50 31.04
N PRO A 437 4.07 6.19 30.39
CA PRO A 437 5.01 5.55 29.48
C PRO A 437 5.75 4.35 30.06
N GLU A 438 6.19 4.41 31.32
CA GLU A 438 6.96 3.32 31.95
C GLU A 438 6.15 2.04 32.16
N SER A 439 4.79 2.11 32.20
CA SER A 439 3.93 0.91 32.27
C SER A 439 3.94 0.08 30.97
N VAL A 440 4.36 0.69 29.84
CA VAL A 440 4.49 0.06 28.55
C VAL A 440 5.96 -0.21 28.20
N LEU A 441 6.86 0.72 28.52
CA LEU A 441 8.28 0.61 28.19
C LEU A 441 9.00 -0.45 29.01
N LEU A 442 8.69 -0.58 30.30
CA LEU A 442 9.14 -1.64 31.21
C LEU A 442 10.67 -1.81 31.31
N PHE A 443 11.45 -0.74 31.20
CA PHE A 443 12.88 -0.76 31.49
C PHE A 443 13.13 -0.74 33.01
N SER A 444 14.15 -1.46 33.47
CA SER A 444 14.59 -1.44 34.87
C SER A 444 15.36 -0.16 35.21
N ASP A 445 15.48 0.14 36.50
CA ASP A 445 16.33 1.26 37.00
C ASP A 445 17.80 1.04 36.57
N ALA A 446 18.30 -0.21 36.66
CA ALA A 446 19.66 -0.53 36.23
C ALA A 446 19.87 -0.28 34.73
N GLN A 447 18.85 -0.56 33.89
CA GLN A 447 18.92 -0.26 32.47
C GLN A 447 18.99 1.26 32.21
N TYR A 448 18.17 2.05 32.89
CA TYR A 448 18.21 3.52 32.76
C TYR A 448 19.54 4.10 33.24
N GLU A 449 20.09 3.63 34.38
CA GLU A 449 21.38 4.04 34.90
C GLU A 449 22.55 3.66 33.99
N GLY A 450 22.53 2.45 33.45
CA GLY A 450 23.53 1.91 32.53
C GLY A 450 23.46 2.47 31.10
N ARG A 451 22.45 3.29 30.76
CA ARG A 451 22.17 3.76 29.40
C ARG A 451 23.37 4.40 28.68
N SER A 452 24.17 5.21 29.40
CA SER A 452 25.34 5.92 28.83
C SER A 452 26.52 4.98 28.47
N ALA A 453 26.55 3.78 29.05
CA ALA A 453 27.58 2.75 28.76
C ALA A 453 27.24 1.95 27.49
N ILE A 454 25.99 1.95 27.07
CA ILE A 454 25.55 1.30 25.81
C ILE A 454 26.02 2.23 24.68
N LYS A 455 27.15 1.85 24.05
CA LYS A 455 27.64 2.57 22.88
C LYS A 455 26.52 2.53 21.82
N GLU A 456 26.30 3.64 21.11
CA GLU A 456 25.33 3.77 19.99
C GLU A 456 25.55 2.77 18.85
N ILE A 457 26.53 1.90 19.00
CA ILE A 457 26.98 0.93 18.03
C ILE A 457 26.04 -0.25 18.12
N ASP A 458 25.29 -0.46 17.12
CA ASP A 458 25.02 -1.74 16.49
C ASP A 458 23.66 -2.40 16.68
N ASN A 459 22.82 -2.04 17.64
CA ASN A 459 21.52 -2.68 17.68
C ASN A 459 20.40 -1.70 18.11
N LYS A 460 19.54 -1.36 17.17
CA LYS A 460 18.32 -0.56 17.45
C LYS A 460 17.45 -1.18 18.55
N PHE A 461 17.55 -2.50 18.75
CA PHE A 461 16.78 -3.29 19.70
C PHE A 461 17.30 -3.17 21.15
N HIS A 462 18.52 -2.64 21.36
CA HIS A 462 19.12 -2.44 22.69
C HIS A 462 19.09 -0.98 23.15
N ARG A 463 18.49 -0.07 22.39
CA ARG A 463 18.43 1.33 22.77
C ARG A 463 17.53 1.51 23.98
N ILE A 464 18.07 2.18 25.00
CA ILE A 464 17.32 2.58 26.19
C ILE A 464 17.04 4.08 26.06
N PRO A 465 15.77 4.52 26.11
CA PRO A 465 15.41 5.93 26.02
C PRO A 465 15.82 6.70 27.27
N GLN A 466 15.56 7.98 27.31
CA GLN A 466 15.62 8.75 28.57
C GLN A 466 14.46 8.32 29.46
N ARG A 467 14.67 8.34 30.77
CA ARG A 467 13.57 8.16 31.73
C ARG A 467 12.50 9.23 31.46
N PHE A 468 11.25 8.85 31.53
CA PHE A 468 10.16 9.78 31.35
C PHE A 468 10.12 10.82 32.47
N ASP A 469 10.00 12.10 32.10
CA ASP A 469 9.85 13.21 33.03
C ASP A 469 8.40 13.71 32.99
N GLU A 470 7.66 13.43 34.03
CA GLU A 470 6.24 13.78 34.18
C GLU A 470 5.97 15.30 34.16
N THR A 471 7.02 16.14 34.30
CA THR A 471 6.89 17.59 34.30
C THR A 471 7.02 18.23 32.94
N LEU A 472 7.54 17.46 31.95
CA LEU A 472 7.73 17.96 30.59
C LEU A 472 6.48 17.76 29.75
N PRO A 473 6.05 18.79 29.02
CA PRO A 473 4.87 18.63 28.14
C PRO A 473 5.20 17.76 26.92
N ILE A 474 4.39 16.73 26.71
CA ILE A 474 4.42 15.87 25.53
C ILE A 474 3.05 15.86 24.85
N ASP A 475 2.98 15.30 23.65
CA ASP A 475 1.73 15.12 22.92
C ASP A 475 1.07 13.78 23.30
N PHE A 476 -0.19 13.82 23.67
CA PHE A 476 -1.03 12.65 23.97
C PHE A 476 -2.10 12.51 22.91
N THR A 477 -2.26 11.31 22.32
CA THR A 477 -3.33 10.99 21.39
C THR A 477 -4.45 10.21 22.10
N PRO A 478 -5.73 10.46 21.80
CA PRO A 478 -6.82 9.70 22.37
C PRO A 478 -6.89 8.29 21.78
N GLY A 479 -7.05 7.31 22.64
CA GLY A 479 -7.35 5.91 22.34
C GLY A 479 -8.60 5.44 23.06
N ARG A 480 -9.01 4.20 22.84
CA ARG A 480 -10.16 3.53 23.47
C ARG A 480 -9.72 2.32 24.25
N SER A 481 -10.05 2.25 25.53
CA SER A 481 -9.92 1.02 26.30
C SER A 481 -11.05 0.07 25.95
N LEU A 482 -10.74 -1.12 25.45
CA LEU A 482 -11.74 -2.18 25.27
C LEU A 482 -12.10 -2.84 26.61
N THR A 483 -11.22 -2.80 27.60
CA THR A 483 -11.46 -3.35 28.93
C THR A 483 -12.50 -2.56 29.69
N THR A 484 -12.40 -1.22 29.71
CA THR A 484 -13.31 -0.36 30.48
C THR A 484 -14.39 0.31 29.64
N GLY A 485 -14.22 0.34 28.32
CA GLY A 485 -15.07 1.08 27.40
C GLY A 485 -14.82 2.59 27.41
N GLU A 486 -13.80 3.10 28.10
CA GLU A 486 -13.53 4.52 28.26
C GLU A 486 -12.47 5.03 27.26
N GLN A 487 -12.49 6.33 27.02
CA GLN A 487 -11.40 6.99 26.29
C GLN A 487 -10.20 7.18 27.23
N VAL A 488 -9.00 6.94 26.71
CA VAL A 488 -7.74 7.04 27.43
C VAL A 488 -6.75 7.83 26.61
N LEU A 489 -6.01 8.74 27.20
CA LEU A 489 -4.91 9.42 26.53
C LEU A 489 -3.66 8.54 26.55
N VAL A 490 -3.02 8.42 25.39
CA VAL A 490 -1.79 7.64 25.21
C VAL A 490 -0.69 8.58 24.73
N PRO A 491 0.51 8.53 25.33
CA PRO A 491 1.67 9.31 24.84
C PRO A 491 1.89 9.03 23.34
N ALA A 492 1.89 10.08 22.53
CA ALA A 492 1.98 9.96 21.09
C ALA A 492 3.25 9.21 20.64
N GLY A 493 4.35 9.38 21.38
CA GLY A 493 5.62 8.68 21.12
C GLY A 493 5.58 7.16 21.30
N LEU A 494 4.55 6.60 21.96
CA LEU A 494 4.31 5.15 22.04
C LEU A 494 3.51 4.61 20.87
N ALA A 495 2.77 5.48 20.19
CA ALA A 495 1.80 5.09 19.17
C ALA A 495 2.22 5.48 17.76
N TRP A 496 2.94 6.58 17.56
CA TRP A 496 3.16 7.18 16.25
C TRP A 496 4.65 7.37 15.95
N TYR A 497 5.09 6.94 14.77
CA TYR A 497 6.46 7.16 14.30
C TYR A 497 6.71 8.65 13.99
N GLY A 498 7.82 9.17 14.48
CA GLY A 498 8.27 10.50 14.13
C GLY A 498 7.56 11.66 14.84
N THR A 499 6.96 11.42 16.01
CA THR A 499 6.38 12.49 16.86
C THR A 499 7.40 13.56 17.18
N PRO A 500 7.05 14.85 17.08
CA PRO A 500 7.99 15.95 17.29
C PRO A 500 8.56 16.03 18.70
N ASP A 501 7.80 15.66 19.71
CA ASP A 501 8.19 15.70 21.12
C ASP A 501 9.35 14.75 21.45
N LEU A 502 9.50 13.63 20.76
CA LEU A 502 10.62 12.71 20.94
C LEU A 502 11.99 13.31 20.51
N LYS A 503 12.00 14.40 19.75
CA LYS A 503 13.24 15.13 19.44
C LYS A 503 13.74 15.96 20.63
N VAL A 504 12.84 16.42 21.47
CA VAL A 504 13.13 17.27 22.66
C VAL A 504 13.24 16.41 23.90
N HIS A 505 12.33 15.46 24.07
CA HIS A 505 12.28 14.55 25.21
C HIS A 505 12.20 13.09 24.69
N PRO A 506 13.33 12.43 24.40
CA PRO A 506 13.36 11.08 23.84
C PRO A 506 13.09 9.99 24.90
N TYR A 507 11.89 10.02 25.48
CA TYR A 507 11.43 9.06 26.50
C TYR A 507 11.04 7.69 25.92
N ALA A 508 10.90 7.58 24.60
CA ALA A 508 10.55 6.34 23.92
C ALA A 508 11.27 6.23 22.57
N TYR A 509 11.36 5.02 22.08
CA TYR A 509 11.60 4.71 20.67
C TYR A 509 10.35 4.00 20.18
N THR A 510 9.58 4.67 19.32
CA THR A 510 8.36 4.09 18.75
C THR A 510 8.69 2.81 18.00
N ASP A 511 8.00 1.75 18.33
CA ASP A 511 8.11 0.45 17.69
C ASP A 511 6.77 -0.02 17.14
N SER A 512 6.78 -1.14 16.41
CA SER A 512 5.59 -1.72 15.80
C SER A 512 4.87 -2.73 16.71
N ASN A 513 5.29 -2.89 17.95
CA ASN A 513 4.66 -3.87 18.84
C ASN A 513 3.16 -3.58 19.02
N GLY A 514 2.32 -4.53 18.63
CA GLY A 514 0.87 -4.39 18.68
C GLY A 514 0.27 -3.53 17.55
N GLU A 515 1.07 -3.08 16.55
CA GLU A 515 0.57 -2.42 15.36
C GLU A 515 0.21 -3.46 14.31
N ALA A 516 -1.00 -3.41 13.79
CA ALA A 516 -1.44 -4.39 12.82
C ALA A 516 -2.45 -3.83 11.82
N ALA A 517 -2.42 -4.40 10.59
CA ALA A 517 -3.37 -4.11 9.54
C ALA A 517 -4.36 -5.27 9.33
N GLY A 518 -5.59 -4.92 8.92
CA GLY A 518 -6.64 -5.86 8.57
C GLY A 518 -7.63 -5.29 7.56
N ASN A 519 -8.43 -6.14 6.93
CA ASN A 519 -9.49 -5.68 6.04
C ASN A 519 -10.62 -4.96 6.80
N THR A 520 -10.75 -5.29 8.10
CA THR A 520 -11.64 -4.61 9.05
C THR A 520 -10.84 -4.23 10.30
N LEU A 521 -11.43 -3.35 11.13
CA LEU A 521 -10.80 -2.94 12.38
C LEU A 521 -10.65 -4.11 13.36
N GLU A 522 -11.61 -5.03 13.38
CA GLU A 522 -11.59 -6.24 14.20
C GLU A 522 -10.42 -7.15 13.81
N GLU A 523 -10.16 -7.32 12.49
CA GLU A 523 -8.98 -8.06 12.02
C GLU A 523 -7.68 -7.41 12.48
N ALA A 524 -7.57 -6.08 12.36
CA ALA A 524 -6.39 -5.34 12.78
C ALA A 524 -6.17 -5.46 14.30
N ILE A 525 -7.23 -5.31 15.10
CA ILE A 525 -7.18 -5.45 16.56
C ILE A 525 -6.77 -6.86 16.95
N LEU A 526 -7.44 -7.90 16.41
CA LEU A 526 -7.10 -9.30 16.73
C LEU A 526 -5.64 -9.61 16.38
N GLN A 527 -5.16 -9.14 15.23
CA GLN A 527 -3.78 -9.34 14.82
C GLN A 527 -2.79 -8.64 15.77
N GLY A 528 -3.07 -7.40 16.16
CA GLY A 528 -2.26 -6.67 17.14
C GLY A 528 -2.26 -7.34 18.52
N MET A 529 -3.42 -7.90 18.97
CA MET A 529 -3.49 -8.69 20.20
C MET A 529 -2.69 -9.98 20.10
N CYS A 530 -2.75 -10.69 18.97
CA CYS A 530 -1.89 -11.86 18.74
C CYS A 530 -0.42 -11.50 18.91
N GLU A 531 0.02 -10.38 18.32
CA GLU A 531 1.41 -9.95 18.38
C GLU A 531 1.87 -9.59 19.80
N VAL A 532 1.08 -8.83 20.58
CA VAL A 532 1.48 -8.49 21.96
C VAL A 532 1.51 -9.71 22.86
N CYS A 533 0.61 -10.68 22.69
CA CYS A 533 0.61 -11.96 23.41
C CYS A 533 1.79 -12.83 23.00
N GLU A 534 2.10 -12.89 21.70
CA GLU A 534 3.28 -13.59 21.17
C GLU A 534 4.57 -13.07 21.79
N ARG A 535 4.75 -11.74 21.76
CA ARG A 535 5.96 -11.10 22.28
C ARG A 535 6.13 -11.24 23.78
N ASP A 536 5.02 -11.26 24.56
CA ASP A 536 5.03 -11.54 25.98
C ASP A 536 5.51 -12.98 26.25
N ALA A 537 4.97 -13.97 25.53
CA ALA A 537 5.36 -15.36 25.67
C ALA A 537 6.83 -15.60 25.27
N VAL A 538 7.24 -15.01 24.13
CA VAL A 538 8.62 -15.09 23.63
C VAL A 538 9.59 -14.42 24.60
N GLY A 539 9.26 -13.24 25.13
CA GLY A 539 10.10 -12.54 26.11
C GLY A 539 10.32 -13.36 27.36
N MET A 540 9.27 -13.94 27.93
CA MET A 540 9.40 -14.82 29.11
C MET A 540 10.23 -16.06 28.84
N TRP A 541 10.02 -16.73 27.71
CA TRP A 541 10.77 -17.91 27.31
C TRP A 541 12.25 -17.60 27.05
N TRP A 542 12.53 -16.60 26.24
CA TRP A 542 13.86 -16.22 25.78
C TRP A 542 14.77 -15.75 26.91
N PHE A 543 14.28 -14.83 27.75
CA PHE A 543 15.12 -14.24 28.79
C PHE A 543 15.33 -15.17 29.97
N ASN A 544 14.37 -16.03 30.29
CA ASN A 544 14.52 -17.03 31.34
C ASN A 544 15.21 -18.33 30.85
N ARG A 545 15.49 -18.48 29.54
CA ARG A 545 16.13 -19.66 28.94
C ARG A 545 15.48 -20.99 29.36
N VAL A 546 14.16 -21.04 29.25
CA VAL A 546 13.36 -22.17 29.71
C VAL A 546 13.14 -23.20 28.60
N GLN A 547 13.51 -24.46 28.81
CA GLN A 547 13.10 -25.51 27.88
C GLN A 547 11.59 -25.74 27.96
N ARG A 548 10.93 -25.68 26.81
CA ARG A 548 9.49 -25.85 26.69
C ARG A 548 9.12 -27.18 26.01
N PRO A 549 7.88 -27.68 26.17
CA PRO A 549 7.47 -28.91 25.49
C PRO A 549 7.53 -28.76 23.98
N GLY A 550 7.98 -29.81 23.30
CA GLY A 550 7.88 -29.91 21.85
C GLY A 550 6.43 -29.96 21.39
N VAL A 551 6.21 -29.79 20.10
CA VAL A 551 4.89 -29.91 19.46
C VAL A 551 4.86 -31.19 18.61
N ASP A 552 3.84 -32.03 18.84
CA ASP A 552 3.55 -33.18 17.98
C ASP A 552 2.90 -32.67 16.67
N LEU A 553 3.75 -32.38 15.66
CA LEU A 553 3.33 -31.84 14.38
C LEU A 553 2.37 -32.75 13.62
N ASP A 554 2.49 -34.08 13.81
CA ASP A 554 1.64 -35.07 13.14
C ASP A 554 0.20 -34.99 13.62
N SER A 555 -0.01 -34.54 14.87
CA SER A 555 -1.36 -34.33 15.43
C SER A 555 -2.18 -33.26 14.71
N PHE A 556 -1.56 -32.38 13.92
CA PHE A 556 -2.24 -31.33 13.17
C PHE A 556 -2.79 -31.81 11.82
N GLY A 557 -2.29 -32.94 11.28
CA GLY A 557 -2.83 -33.63 10.10
C GLY A 557 -2.81 -32.81 8.80
N ASP A 558 -1.96 -31.78 8.69
CA ASP A 558 -1.86 -30.94 7.50
C ASP A 558 -0.67 -31.38 6.62
N PRO A 559 -0.90 -31.74 5.33
CA PRO A 559 0.15 -32.22 4.43
C PRO A 559 1.32 -31.24 4.22
N TYR A 560 1.11 -29.95 4.43
CA TYR A 560 2.17 -28.94 4.29
C TYR A 560 3.31 -29.16 5.30
N ILE A 561 3.03 -29.76 6.45
CA ILE A 561 4.04 -30.08 7.46
C ILE A 561 5.04 -31.08 6.92
N ASP A 562 4.57 -32.15 6.25
CA ASP A 562 5.45 -33.16 5.65
C ASP A 562 6.27 -32.58 4.51
N ILE A 563 5.64 -31.75 3.66
CA ILE A 563 6.35 -31.01 2.59
C ILE A 563 7.47 -30.16 3.19
N LEU A 564 7.22 -29.44 4.29
CA LEU A 564 8.25 -28.63 4.94
C LEU A 564 9.38 -29.49 5.56
N ARG A 565 9.05 -30.61 6.19
CA ARG A 565 10.06 -31.52 6.74
C ARG A 565 11.01 -32.04 5.66
N GLU A 566 10.47 -32.50 4.53
CA GLU A 566 11.27 -32.93 3.37
C GLU A 566 12.10 -31.77 2.83
N PHE A 567 11.49 -30.61 2.62
CA PHE A 567 12.17 -29.41 2.12
C PHE A 567 13.34 -28.97 3.00
N TYR A 568 13.20 -29.01 4.34
CA TYR A 568 14.28 -28.67 5.25
C TYR A 568 15.35 -29.76 5.27
N ALA A 569 14.98 -31.04 5.26
CA ALA A 569 15.90 -32.19 5.21
C ALA A 569 16.77 -32.13 3.94
N ASP A 570 16.19 -31.83 2.78
CA ASP A 570 16.94 -31.68 1.50
C ASP A 570 17.96 -30.55 1.56
N LYS A 571 17.74 -29.55 2.41
CA LYS A 571 18.70 -28.45 2.67
C LYS A 571 19.71 -28.78 3.79
N GLY A 572 19.70 -30.00 4.28
CA GLY A 572 20.56 -30.42 5.40
C GLY A 572 20.22 -29.72 6.72
N ARG A 573 18.93 -29.46 6.95
CA ARG A 573 18.42 -28.74 8.13
C ARG A 573 17.39 -29.58 8.88
N ASN A 574 17.44 -29.52 10.20
CA ASN A 574 16.40 -30.05 11.07
C ASN A 574 15.31 -29.00 11.30
N LEU A 575 14.08 -29.47 11.53
CA LEU A 575 12.91 -28.62 11.84
C LEU A 575 12.23 -29.15 13.10
N TRP A 576 11.97 -28.30 14.08
CA TRP A 576 11.17 -28.62 15.27
C TRP A 576 10.40 -27.37 15.74
N VAL A 577 9.39 -27.59 16.59
CA VAL A 577 8.56 -26.53 17.16
C VAL A 577 8.42 -26.78 18.67
N VAL A 578 8.43 -25.69 19.44
CA VAL A 578 8.10 -25.71 20.87
C VAL A 578 6.88 -24.84 21.15
N SER A 579 6.10 -25.26 22.17
CA SER A 579 4.92 -24.50 22.62
C SER A 579 5.31 -23.51 23.72
N LEU A 580 4.96 -22.25 23.49
CA LEU A 580 5.17 -21.14 24.45
C LEU A 580 3.89 -20.73 25.17
N GLN A 581 2.88 -21.60 25.19
CA GLN A 581 1.59 -21.30 25.82
C GLN A 581 1.77 -20.88 27.29
N ASN A 582 1.07 -19.82 27.68
CA ASN A 582 1.14 -19.20 29.00
C ASN A 582 -0.26 -18.91 29.55
N ASP A 583 -0.36 -18.04 30.57
CA ASP A 583 -1.60 -17.62 31.25
C ASP A 583 -2.53 -16.73 30.41
N LEU A 584 -2.12 -16.34 29.20
CA LEU A 584 -2.96 -15.55 28.28
C LEU A 584 -3.86 -16.42 27.39
N GLU A 585 -3.85 -17.73 27.59
CA GLU A 585 -4.66 -18.72 26.85
C GLU A 585 -4.53 -18.61 25.30
N MET A 586 -3.55 -17.86 24.82
CA MET A 586 -3.25 -17.72 23.40
C MET A 586 -2.25 -18.81 22.98
N PRO A 587 -2.57 -19.67 21.99
CA PRO A 587 -1.56 -20.57 21.39
C PRO A 587 -0.42 -19.76 20.80
N VAL A 588 0.81 -20.00 21.31
CA VAL A 588 2.04 -19.38 20.81
C VAL A 588 3.05 -20.46 20.55
N PHE A 589 3.68 -20.43 19.37
CA PHE A 589 4.71 -21.40 18.96
C PHE A 589 5.99 -20.70 18.53
N ALA A 590 7.12 -21.37 18.80
CA ALA A 590 8.40 -21.05 18.22
C ALA A 590 8.84 -22.21 17.33
N ALA A 591 8.89 -21.97 16.01
CA ALA A 591 9.44 -22.91 15.03
C ALA A 591 10.93 -22.65 14.84
N MET A 592 11.73 -23.68 14.82
CA MET A 592 13.18 -23.58 14.75
C MET A 592 13.77 -24.50 13.72
N SER A 593 14.89 -24.08 13.14
CA SER A 593 15.66 -24.87 12.21
C SER A 593 17.16 -24.66 12.41
N ARG A 594 17.93 -25.71 12.30
CA ARG A 594 19.40 -25.67 12.33
C ARG A 594 20.01 -26.54 11.26
N ARG A 595 21.26 -26.27 10.89
CA ARG A 595 22.09 -27.20 10.14
C ARG A 595 22.72 -28.24 11.07
N ASP A 596 22.94 -29.44 10.55
CA ASP A 596 23.67 -30.50 11.26
C ASP A 596 25.18 -30.41 10.93
N GLN A 597 25.79 -29.29 11.30
CA GLN A 597 27.19 -28.92 11.07
C GLN A 597 27.70 -28.08 12.24
N ASP A 598 29.03 -27.80 12.29
CA ASP A 598 29.63 -26.96 13.34
C ASP A 598 29.00 -25.55 13.42
N VAL A 599 28.79 -24.92 12.27
CA VAL A 599 28.04 -23.68 12.18
C VAL A 599 26.57 -24.01 11.92
N GLN A 600 25.76 -23.97 12.97
CA GLN A 600 24.39 -24.49 12.94
C GLN A 600 23.39 -23.53 12.28
N GLU A 601 23.71 -22.24 12.22
CA GLU A 601 22.84 -21.21 11.65
C GLU A 601 21.39 -21.38 12.14
N ILE A 602 21.22 -21.37 13.47
CA ILE A 602 19.89 -21.56 14.08
C ILE A 602 18.99 -20.38 13.68
N MET A 603 17.82 -20.69 13.18
CA MET A 603 16.78 -19.73 12.81
C MET A 603 15.53 -20.04 13.61
N VAL A 604 14.78 -18.98 13.95
CA VAL A 604 13.56 -19.05 14.74
C VAL A 604 12.48 -18.24 14.06
N GLY A 605 11.26 -18.74 14.08
CA GLY A 605 10.06 -18.01 13.65
C GLY A 605 8.98 -18.18 14.71
N PHE A 606 8.19 -17.13 14.93
CA PHE A 606 7.13 -17.12 15.94
C PHE A 606 5.75 -17.08 15.30
N GLY A 607 4.73 -17.50 16.05
CA GLY A 607 3.35 -17.42 15.60
C GLY A 607 2.39 -17.54 16.76
N ALA A 608 1.44 -16.63 16.82
CA ALA A 608 0.33 -16.62 17.77
C ALA A 608 -1.00 -16.43 17.06
N HIS A 609 -2.02 -17.13 17.51
CA HIS A 609 -3.41 -16.96 17.06
C HIS A 609 -4.32 -17.76 18.00
N PRO A 610 -5.60 -17.33 18.22
CA PRO A 610 -6.57 -18.12 18.96
C PRO A 610 -6.81 -19.53 18.38
N ASP A 611 -6.67 -19.69 17.05
CA ASP A 611 -6.68 -21.00 16.40
C ASP A 611 -5.26 -21.57 16.41
N PRO A 612 -5.01 -22.74 17.07
CA PRO A 612 -3.69 -23.33 17.17
C PRO A 612 -3.05 -23.68 15.82
N SER A 613 -3.85 -24.11 14.83
CA SER A 613 -3.32 -24.45 13.51
C SER A 613 -2.80 -23.20 12.81
N VAL A 614 -3.53 -22.10 12.89
CA VAL A 614 -3.07 -20.79 12.35
C VAL A 614 -1.80 -20.33 13.06
N ALA A 615 -1.73 -20.43 14.39
CA ALA A 615 -0.55 -20.08 15.18
C ALA A 615 0.68 -20.89 14.74
N LEU A 616 0.52 -22.21 14.56
CA LEU A 616 1.59 -23.09 14.08
C LEU A 616 2.08 -22.66 12.69
N PHE A 617 1.17 -22.48 11.73
CA PHE A 617 1.57 -22.11 10.37
C PHE A 617 2.20 -20.72 10.29
N ARG A 618 1.81 -19.78 11.15
CA ARG A 618 2.48 -18.49 11.27
C ARG A 618 3.94 -18.65 11.70
N SER A 619 4.22 -19.48 12.71
CA SER A 619 5.58 -19.73 13.16
C SER A 619 6.44 -20.40 12.08
N LEU A 620 5.88 -21.37 11.33
CA LEU A 620 6.55 -22.05 10.24
C LEU A 620 6.81 -21.12 9.03
N THR A 621 5.83 -20.31 8.64
CA THR A 621 5.99 -19.36 7.52
C THR A 621 6.94 -18.22 7.88
N GLU A 622 6.99 -17.81 9.15
CA GLU A 622 7.98 -16.84 9.63
C GLU A 622 9.39 -17.41 9.58
N LEU A 623 9.57 -18.64 10.03
CA LEU A 623 10.85 -19.35 9.89
C LEU A 623 11.29 -19.41 8.42
N ASN A 624 10.36 -19.70 7.49
CA ASN A 624 10.63 -19.73 6.06
C ASN A 624 11.08 -18.35 5.51
N GLN A 625 10.56 -17.26 6.06
CA GLN A 625 10.92 -15.89 5.67
C GLN A 625 12.40 -15.58 5.95
N PHE A 626 12.99 -16.18 6.98
CA PHE A 626 14.41 -16.00 7.32
C PHE A 626 15.36 -16.91 6.54
N LEU A 627 14.87 -17.98 5.93
CA LEU A 627 15.68 -18.94 5.21
C LEU A 627 16.55 -18.32 4.08
N PRO A 628 16.08 -17.36 3.29
CA PRO A 628 16.89 -16.68 2.28
C PRO A 628 18.13 -15.98 2.83
N PHE A 629 18.15 -15.56 4.10
CA PHE A 629 19.29 -14.88 4.71
C PHE A 629 20.53 -15.77 4.85
N VAL A 630 20.33 -17.09 4.95
CA VAL A 630 21.39 -18.09 5.15
C VAL A 630 21.47 -19.11 4.00
N SER A 631 20.81 -18.87 2.86
CA SER A 631 20.69 -19.83 1.76
C SER A 631 21.83 -19.74 0.75
N LEU A 632 22.48 -18.59 0.60
CA LEU A 632 23.55 -18.40 -0.37
C LEU A 632 24.89 -18.92 0.14
N ARG A 633 25.68 -19.51 -0.78
CA ARG A 633 27.03 -20.01 -0.53
C ARG A 633 28.01 -19.35 -1.47
N ASP A 634 29.23 -19.09 -0.97
CA ASP A 634 30.37 -18.75 -1.83
C ASP A 634 30.97 -20.02 -2.46
N LYS A 635 32.03 -19.82 -3.28
CA LYS A 635 32.76 -20.90 -3.95
C LYS A 635 33.44 -21.90 -2.99
N ASP A 636 33.66 -21.48 -1.74
CA ASP A 636 34.30 -22.30 -0.68
C ASP A 636 33.22 -22.95 0.24
N GLY A 637 31.95 -22.81 -0.09
CA GLY A 637 30.80 -23.34 0.64
C GLY A 637 30.40 -22.55 1.90
N LYS A 638 31.02 -21.39 2.14
CA LYS A 638 30.68 -20.52 3.28
C LYS A 638 29.42 -19.72 2.99
N THR A 639 28.64 -19.49 4.04
CA THR A 639 27.39 -18.70 3.92
C THR A 639 27.69 -17.25 3.58
N ILE A 640 27.00 -16.75 2.54
CA ILE A 640 26.87 -15.32 2.25
C ILE A 640 25.57 -14.84 2.89
N TYR A 641 25.68 -14.14 4.03
CA TYR A 641 24.52 -13.62 4.74
C TYR A 641 23.88 -12.47 3.96
N ARG A 642 22.59 -12.57 3.67
CA ARG A 642 21.80 -11.51 3.00
C ARG A 642 21.28 -10.44 3.96
N THR A 643 21.89 -10.27 5.11
CA THR A 643 21.59 -9.20 6.06
C THR A 643 22.88 -8.47 6.41
N GLN A 644 22.74 -7.19 6.81
CA GLN A 644 23.82 -6.38 7.36
C GLN A 644 23.70 -6.22 8.88
N ASP A 645 22.68 -6.84 9.49
CA ASP A 645 22.51 -6.82 10.93
C ASP A 645 23.56 -7.68 11.61
N TYR A 646 24.44 -7.03 12.39
CA TYR A 646 25.55 -7.69 13.06
C TYR A 646 25.06 -8.74 14.07
N ALA A 647 23.99 -8.45 14.82
CA ALA A 647 23.48 -9.37 15.84
C ALA A 647 22.95 -10.67 15.21
N THR A 648 22.24 -10.57 14.10
CA THR A 648 21.76 -11.73 13.33
C THR A 648 22.93 -12.56 12.79
N ILE A 649 23.95 -11.90 12.22
CA ILE A 649 25.13 -12.61 11.67
C ILE A 649 25.93 -13.26 12.80
N GLU A 650 26.13 -12.59 13.91
CA GLU A 650 26.84 -13.11 15.10
C GLU A 650 26.13 -14.35 15.66
N TRP A 651 24.79 -14.28 15.79
CA TRP A 651 23.97 -15.41 16.21
C TRP A 651 24.12 -16.60 15.25
N CYS A 652 23.91 -16.40 13.96
CA CYS A 652 24.00 -17.47 12.97
C CYS A 652 25.37 -18.17 12.94
N LYS A 653 26.45 -17.42 13.25
CA LYS A 653 27.81 -17.98 13.28
C LYS A 653 28.15 -18.75 14.56
N ASN A 654 27.63 -18.31 15.70
CA ASN A 654 28.14 -18.72 17.01
C ASN A 654 27.14 -19.51 17.87
N ALA A 655 25.81 -19.32 17.63
CA ALA A 655 24.80 -20.03 18.40
C ALA A 655 24.69 -21.50 17.96
N THR A 656 24.71 -22.41 18.94
CA THR A 656 24.53 -23.83 18.75
C THR A 656 23.52 -24.33 19.77
N VAL A 657 22.89 -25.49 19.53
CA VAL A 657 22.01 -26.10 20.54
C VAL A 657 22.80 -26.60 21.78
N GLN A 658 24.12 -26.71 21.71
CA GLN A 658 24.97 -26.98 22.85
C GLN A 658 25.18 -25.74 23.73
N SER A 659 25.32 -24.56 23.12
CA SER A 659 25.40 -23.30 23.87
C SER A 659 24.04 -22.78 24.32
N GLU A 660 22.98 -23.09 23.59
CA GLU A 660 21.61 -22.66 23.85
C GLU A 660 20.65 -23.88 23.95
N PRO A 661 20.84 -24.78 24.93
CA PRO A 661 20.10 -26.04 25.01
C PRO A 661 18.58 -25.83 25.25
N TRP A 662 18.21 -24.71 25.78
CA TRP A 662 16.82 -24.32 26.02
C TRP A 662 16.00 -24.13 24.74
N LEU A 663 16.63 -24.05 23.58
CA LEU A 663 15.95 -24.04 22.28
C LEU A 663 15.40 -25.40 21.88
N LEU A 664 15.93 -26.47 22.46
CA LEU A 664 15.45 -27.83 22.20
C LEU A 664 14.18 -28.12 23.04
N PRO A 665 13.30 -29.00 22.54
CA PRO A 665 12.17 -29.48 23.34
C PRO A 665 12.67 -30.11 24.68
N ASN A 666 11.93 -29.83 25.75
CA ASN A 666 12.21 -30.48 27.05
C ASN A 666 11.85 -31.96 26.96
N PRO A 667 12.84 -32.88 27.17
CA PRO A 667 12.59 -34.31 27.04
C PRO A 667 11.72 -34.90 28.18
N ASP A 668 11.60 -34.18 29.30
CA ASP A 668 10.81 -34.63 30.45
C ASP A 668 9.33 -34.22 30.33
N LEU A 669 8.98 -33.40 29.33
CA LEU A 669 7.61 -32.95 29.06
C LEU A 669 7.06 -33.68 27.81
N SER A 670 5.81 -34.14 27.89
CA SER A 670 5.13 -34.72 26.74
C SER A 670 4.97 -33.68 25.64
N PRO A 671 5.18 -34.04 24.35
CA PRO A 671 4.88 -33.13 23.26
C PRO A 671 3.40 -32.72 23.25
N VAL A 672 3.17 -31.44 23.01
CA VAL A 672 1.81 -30.84 22.93
C VAL A 672 1.16 -31.26 21.62
N LYS A 673 -0.07 -31.79 21.70
CA LYS A 673 -0.90 -32.14 20.54
C LYS A 673 -1.94 -31.07 20.26
N LEU A 674 -2.49 -31.05 19.04
CA LEU A 674 -3.59 -30.14 18.68
C LEU A 674 -4.78 -30.27 19.67
N THR A 675 -5.08 -31.50 20.12
CA THR A 675 -6.18 -31.77 21.08
C THR A 675 -5.95 -31.20 22.48
N ASP A 676 -4.72 -30.88 22.84
CA ASP A 676 -4.34 -30.33 24.16
C ASP A 676 -4.48 -28.79 24.18
N LEU A 677 -4.74 -28.19 23.04
CA LEU A 677 -4.80 -26.75 22.86
C LEU A 677 -6.25 -26.22 22.84
N PRO A 678 -6.48 -24.99 23.27
CA PRO A 678 -7.80 -24.43 23.29
C PRO A 678 -8.41 -24.33 21.87
N SER A 679 -9.66 -24.76 21.70
CA SER A 679 -10.42 -24.54 20.46
C SER A 679 -11.18 -23.23 20.56
N THR A 680 -11.20 -22.47 19.49
CA THR A 680 -11.95 -21.19 19.45
C THR A 680 -13.45 -21.38 19.42
N GLY A 681 -13.95 -22.46 18.83
CA GLY A 681 -15.39 -22.74 18.65
C GLY A 681 -16.13 -21.73 17.74
N THR A 682 -15.48 -20.64 17.38
CA THR A 682 -16.04 -19.57 16.54
C THR A 682 -15.03 -19.04 15.55
N ARG A 683 -15.50 -18.47 14.43
CA ARG A 683 -14.73 -17.68 13.47
C ARG A 683 -15.18 -16.22 13.45
N ARG A 684 -16.03 -15.83 14.39
CA ARG A 684 -16.39 -14.43 14.62
C ARG A 684 -15.19 -13.70 15.20
N ILE A 685 -14.61 -12.81 14.42
CA ILE A 685 -13.37 -12.08 14.78
C ILE A 685 -13.63 -11.14 15.94
N ASP A 686 -14.79 -10.47 15.93
CA ASP A 686 -15.26 -9.63 17.02
C ASP A 686 -15.39 -10.42 18.35
N GLU A 687 -15.98 -11.63 18.34
CA GLU A 687 -16.09 -12.48 19.52
C GLU A 687 -14.71 -12.92 20.03
N LEU A 688 -13.75 -13.17 19.13
CA LEU A 688 -12.39 -13.53 19.51
C LEU A 688 -11.65 -12.35 20.15
N VAL A 689 -11.88 -11.12 19.65
CA VAL A 689 -11.33 -9.91 20.27
C VAL A 689 -11.90 -9.73 21.67
N GLU A 690 -13.23 -9.80 21.84
CA GLU A 690 -13.88 -9.67 23.15
C GLU A 690 -13.38 -10.72 24.14
N ARG A 691 -13.32 -12.00 23.72
CA ARG A 691 -12.79 -13.08 24.55
C ARG A 691 -11.35 -12.82 24.99
N GLN A 692 -10.49 -12.34 24.10
CA GLN A 692 -9.09 -12.09 24.44
C GLN A 692 -8.95 -10.86 25.36
N VAL A 693 -9.79 -9.84 25.21
CA VAL A 693 -9.90 -8.72 26.18
C VAL A 693 -10.25 -9.24 27.57
N ASP A 694 -11.24 -10.12 27.69
CA ASP A 694 -11.66 -10.72 28.96
C ASP A 694 -10.52 -11.56 29.59
N ILE A 695 -9.73 -12.27 28.79
CA ILE A 695 -8.58 -13.04 29.27
C ILE A 695 -7.51 -12.11 29.82
N LEU A 696 -7.17 -11.06 29.07
CA LEU A 696 -6.18 -10.05 29.49
C LEU A 696 -6.61 -9.33 30.77
N ASP A 697 -7.89 -8.95 30.88
CA ASP A 697 -8.44 -8.32 32.08
C ASP A 697 -8.33 -9.22 33.33
N ARG A 698 -8.62 -10.54 33.19
CA ARG A 698 -8.47 -11.52 34.28
C ARG A 698 -7.05 -11.61 34.85
N VAL A 699 -6.02 -11.34 34.03
CA VAL A 699 -4.61 -11.29 34.48
C VAL A 699 -4.16 -9.88 34.83
N GLY A 700 -5.07 -8.91 34.86
CA GLY A 700 -4.82 -7.51 35.24
C GLY A 700 -4.16 -6.66 34.14
N VAL A 701 -4.34 -7.04 32.87
CA VAL A 701 -3.78 -6.32 31.71
C VAL A 701 -4.92 -5.63 30.96
N GLU A 702 -4.83 -4.33 30.87
CA GLU A 702 -5.77 -3.52 30.09
C GLU A 702 -5.44 -3.56 28.61
N THR A 703 -6.46 -3.56 27.75
CA THR A 703 -6.33 -3.50 26.28
C THR A 703 -6.80 -2.13 25.79
N ILE A 704 -5.88 -1.34 25.25
CA ILE A 704 -6.14 0.01 24.73
C ILE A 704 -5.87 0.00 23.23
N ILE A 705 -6.80 0.55 22.45
CA ILE A 705 -6.71 0.61 20.98
C ILE A 705 -6.61 2.06 20.52
N ILE A 706 -5.68 2.30 19.61
CA ILE A 706 -5.62 3.53 18.82
C ILE A 706 -5.92 3.14 17.37
N ASN A 707 -6.99 3.71 16.82
CA ASN A 707 -7.33 3.53 15.41
C ASN A 707 -6.39 4.38 14.54
N GLN A 708 -5.48 3.73 13.85
CA GLN A 708 -4.49 4.34 12.95
C GLN A 708 -4.92 4.29 11.48
N THR A 709 -6.14 3.88 11.21
CA THR A 709 -6.68 3.77 9.85
C THR A 709 -6.57 5.11 9.12
N ARG A 710 -6.04 5.06 7.90
CA ARG A 710 -6.11 6.16 6.94
C ARG A 710 -7.33 5.96 6.05
N PRO A 711 -8.33 6.84 6.12
CA PRO A 711 -9.57 6.64 5.38
C PRO A 711 -9.37 6.50 3.87
N GLU A 712 -8.35 7.17 3.33
CA GLU A 712 -8.01 7.15 1.90
C GLU A 712 -7.38 5.84 1.42
N ILE A 713 -6.95 4.95 2.34
CA ILE A 713 -6.24 3.70 1.96
C ILE A 713 -7.17 2.48 1.94
N GLU A 714 -8.31 2.55 2.64
CA GLU A 714 -9.29 1.45 2.68
C GLU A 714 -8.74 0.14 3.29
N LEU A 715 -7.77 0.25 4.19
CA LEU A 715 -7.23 -0.83 5.00
C LEU A 715 -7.22 -0.38 6.46
N ALA A 716 -7.86 -1.12 7.33
CA ALA A 716 -7.89 -0.79 8.75
C ALA A 716 -6.51 -1.03 9.37
N VAL A 717 -6.09 -0.13 10.25
CA VAL A 717 -4.85 -0.25 11.03
C VAL A 717 -5.15 0.12 12.46
N ALA A 718 -4.70 -0.72 13.39
CA ALA A 718 -4.85 -0.51 14.82
C ALA A 718 -3.49 -0.64 15.53
N LYS A 719 -3.28 0.18 16.56
CA LYS A 719 -2.23 0.00 17.55
C LYS A 719 -2.85 -0.51 18.83
N VAL A 720 -2.47 -1.71 19.22
CA VAL A 720 -2.87 -2.34 20.49
C VAL A 720 -1.79 -2.03 21.53
N ILE A 721 -2.19 -1.41 22.63
CA ILE A 721 -1.32 -1.09 23.77
C ILE A 721 -1.84 -1.82 25.00
N THR A 722 -0.96 -2.60 25.61
CA THR A 722 -1.26 -3.48 26.76
C THR A 722 -0.25 -3.21 27.88
N PRO A 723 -0.51 -2.20 28.76
CA PRO A 723 0.41 -1.91 29.84
C PRO A 723 0.67 -3.16 30.71
N GLY A 724 1.97 -3.46 30.95
CA GLY A 724 2.39 -4.62 31.74
C GLY A 724 2.77 -5.87 30.94
N LEU A 725 2.30 -6.06 29.69
CA LEU A 725 2.80 -7.14 28.82
C LEU A 725 4.24 -6.87 28.39
N ARG A 726 5.00 -7.96 28.24
CA ARG A 726 6.42 -7.87 27.88
C ARG A 726 6.63 -7.73 26.38
N HIS A 727 7.57 -6.85 26.04
CA HIS A 727 8.16 -6.87 24.73
C HIS A 727 9.18 -8.01 24.63
N PHE A 728 9.38 -8.61 23.46
CA PHE A 728 10.43 -9.63 23.27
C PHE A 728 11.86 -9.02 23.17
N TRP A 729 11.99 -7.68 23.03
CA TRP A 729 13.26 -7.00 23.27
C TRP A 729 13.48 -6.84 24.78
N ARG A 730 14.76 -6.75 25.19
CA ARG A 730 15.09 -6.77 26.61
C ARG A 730 14.51 -5.58 27.38
N ARG A 731 13.50 -5.86 28.19
CA ARG A 731 12.81 -4.93 29.09
C ARG A 731 12.78 -5.56 30.47
N ALA A 732 13.64 -5.13 31.39
CA ALA A 732 13.93 -5.85 32.62
C ALA A 732 13.26 -5.29 33.89
N ALA A 733 12.24 -4.41 33.76
CA ALA A 733 11.47 -3.98 34.93
C ALA A 733 10.79 -5.16 35.64
N PRO A 734 10.51 -5.08 36.95
CA PRO A 734 9.74 -6.11 37.67
C PRO A 734 8.38 -6.43 37.04
N GLY A 735 7.82 -7.59 37.35
CA GLY A 735 6.49 -8.06 36.92
C GLY A 735 6.58 -9.34 36.10
N ARG A 736 5.70 -9.49 35.08
CA ARG A 736 5.47 -10.75 34.33
C ARG A 736 6.73 -11.51 33.91
N LEU A 737 7.80 -10.81 33.53
CA LEU A 737 9.06 -11.46 33.12
C LEU A 737 9.64 -12.39 34.20
N TYR A 738 9.45 -12.04 35.47
CA TYR A 738 9.97 -12.76 36.64
C TYR A 738 8.89 -13.59 37.32
N ASP A 739 7.68 -13.05 37.48
CA ASP A 739 6.63 -13.63 38.30
C ASP A 739 5.87 -14.75 37.56
N THR A 740 5.56 -14.53 36.27
CA THR A 740 4.71 -15.44 35.51
C THR A 740 5.38 -16.80 35.25
N PRO A 741 6.66 -16.90 34.88
CA PRO A 741 7.33 -18.21 34.73
C PRO A 741 7.33 -19.03 36.02
N VAL A 742 7.43 -18.39 37.21
CA VAL A 742 7.32 -19.08 38.51
C VAL A 742 5.90 -19.55 38.76
N LYS A 743 4.89 -18.67 38.55
CA LYS A 743 3.46 -19.01 38.71
C LYS A 743 3.02 -20.17 37.81
N LEU A 744 3.59 -20.25 36.62
CA LEU A 744 3.31 -21.31 35.66
C LEU A 744 4.17 -22.59 35.89
N GLY A 745 5.06 -22.59 36.88
CA GLY A 745 5.95 -23.72 37.12
C GLY A 745 6.98 -23.97 36.02
N TRP A 746 7.30 -22.93 35.24
CA TRP A 746 8.35 -23.02 34.22
C TRP A 746 9.74 -23.01 34.86
N ILE A 747 9.89 -22.30 35.96
CA ILE A 747 11.09 -22.18 36.78
C ILE A 747 10.70 -22.20 38.26
N ASP A 748 11.60 -22.69 39.13
CA ASP A 748 11.33 -22.84 40.57
C ASP A 748 11.37 -21.48 41.33
N ARG A 749 12.16 -20.54 40.84
CA ARG A 749 12.33 -19.21 41.42
C ARG A 749 12.48 -18.12 40.34
N ALA A 750 12.11 -16.90 40.66
CA ALA A 750 12.43 -15.76 39.82
C ALA A 750 13.95 -15.59 39.69
N LEU A 751 14.43 -15.31 38.47
CA LEU A 751 15.80 -14.94 38.22
C LEU A 751 16.05 -13.48 38.63
N SER A 752 17.30 -13.12 38.95
CA SER A 752 17.72 -11.73 38.99
C SER A 752 17.92 -11.16 37.59
N GLU A 753 18.00 -9.86 37.43
CA GLU A 753 18.22 -9.24 36.12
C GLU A 753 19.53 -9.69 35.46
N ASP A 754 20.58 -9.93 36.28
CA ASP A 754 21.90 -10.42 35.81
C ASP A 754 21.87 -11.88 35.37
N GLU A 755 20.93 -12.69 35.89
CA GLU A 755 20.75 -14.10 35.51
C GLU A 755 19.96 -14.25 34.20
N LEU A 756 19.24 -13.22 33.77
CA LEU A 756 18.49 -13.26 32.51
C LEU A 756 19.44 -13.41 31.32
N ASN A 757 18.91 -13.99 30.23
CA ASN A 757 19.65 -14.08 28.97
C ASN A 757 20.11 -12.67 28.54
N PRO A 758 21.43 -12.43 28.42
CA PRO A 758 21.95 -11.14 28.00
C PRO A 758 21.68 -10.84 26.52
N ARG A 759 21.38 -11.85 25.72
CA ARG A 759 21.08 -11.70 24.29
C ARG A 759 19.65 -11.31 24.09
N SER A 760 19.41 -10.20 23.41
CA SER A 760 18.07 -9.85 22.93
C SER A 760 17.66 -10.74 21.76
N VAL A 761 16.38 -10.88 21.57
CA VAL A 761 15.82 -11.39 20.29
C VAL A 761 16.27 -10.44 19.19
N PHE A 762 16.77 -10.97 18.09
CA PHE A 762 17.49 -10.23 17.05
C PHE A 762 16.69 -10.07 15.73
N PHE A 763 15.40 -10.31 15.76
CA PHE A 763 14.50 -10.20 14.60
C PHE A 763 13.86 -8.83 14.46
#